data_ca599c133efd0316921faf9570e77845
#
_entry.id   ca599c133efd0316921faf9570e77845
#
_cell.length_a   1.000
_cell.length_b   1.000
_cell.length_c   1.000
_cell.angle_alpha   90.00
_cell.angle_beta   90.00
_cell.angle_gamma   90.00
#
_symmetry.space_group_name_H-M   'P 1'
#
loop_
_entity.id
_entity.type
_entity.pdbx_description
1 polymer ?
#
loop_
_entity_poly.entity_id
_entity_poly.type
_entity_poly.pdbx_seq_one_letter_code
_entity_poly.pdbx_strand_id
1 'polypeptide(L)'
;MGRSALLALLPALLITTGWQTLEEPVRGGEFAVAAALAVVAAILPRRSLRIGAVLLSAVAVASFAFDVSPLEARPFDGDHDFLDPVLGGFGAGLGDFYEVSLPFNPAERPLMHGVIVLAVFAFTLLATLAIAARRPVFAAAATFAGAAWPVTLVPEGASTMRGVLLLAAALLLLATLRPGARPGSSQALLVGAAVVFAALVAVSSPSVARGGFLDWQQWEPYKREDKVVSVQYVWDSDYNGIEFPTNATTVFTVDAPRRSPYWRATTLDVFLDDNWQEDAPFLEPVSGGGLDSLINDPLLPAAARDAERWLRQDVTIEALQDSHLVGASVPVAYEERPGGNYGSGIAYVGRLERGQRYSVWSYAPQPTPAQLARSRAVYPEAILFDSPFLTVERFSRVPPFDSPGREVTLQQLFDEDDEQAQYEPLYRQARQVVGRPRNPYAAAVALEAWFRSSGEFSYDETPTLREGTPPLVSFVTRDRRGYCQHFAGAMALMLRYLGIPARVAAGFTTGLFDEDAGVWTVADTNAHTWVEVWFDGYGWLPFDPTPGRGRLRAEYTASSLFFDAESATAAFPAAAVALGLDILRNRLGGAPQSPDDRDRQRGPDTGLVPGSDAAATTQVAEERNDVRLLGILIGSAAALLAAFWLLKWGRRRVRYLSDDPRRIAGAVRAELEDYLADQRVGLPRSATPAELSEAVHSRLRVDADRLAAALGQARFGPADEAERAARIARRELRGVLRTMRRRLGARRRLRGLVSLRSLGLRSA
;
A
#
# COMPACT_ATOMS: atom_id res chain seq x y z
N MET A 1 28.72 33.77 17.22
CA MET A 1 28.09 33.33 15.95
C MET A 1 28.88 32.23 15.24
N GLY A 2 30.16 32.39 14.97
CA GLY A 2 30.92 31.39 14.18
C GLY A 2 30.95 29.96 14.73
N ARG A 3 31.08 29.79 16.06
CA ARG A 3 31.13 28.41 16.67
C ARG A 3 29.82 27.66 16.56
N SER A 4 28.67 28.32 16.74
CA SER A 4 27.37 27.69 16.61
C SER A 4 27.05 27.37 15.13
N ALA A 5 27.45 28.22 14.20
CA ALA A 5 27.32 27.96 12.78
C ALA A 5 28.14 26.75 12.34
N LEU A 6 29.41 26.68 12.75
CA LEU A 6 30.27 25.50 12.47
C LEU A 6 29.73 24.21 13.03
N LEU A 7 29.19 24.22 14.25
CA LEU A 7 28.58 23.02 14.86
C LEU A 7 27.27 22.61 14.19
N ALA A 8 26.56 23.52 13.53
CA ALA A 8 25.33 23.22 12.81
C ALA A 8 25.55 22.62 11.41
N LEU A 9 26.74 22.81 10.82
CA LEU A 9 27.03 22.32 9.46
C LEU A 9 26.95 20.79 9.35
N LEU A 10 27.52 20.07 10.32
CA LEU A 10 27.51 18.60 10.29
C LEU A 10 26.09 18.03 10.44
N PRO A 11 25.26 18.45 11.41
CA PRO A 11 23.84 18.07 11.45
C PRO A 11 23.08 18.41 10.17
N ALA A 12 23.26 19.63 9.63
CA ALA A 12 22.59 20.04 8.42
C ALA A 12 22.94 19.13 7.22
N LEU A 13 24.22 18.78 7.07
CA LEU A 13 24.68 17.87 6.02
C LEU A 13 24.10 16.46 6.18
N LEU A 14 24.11 15.91 7.41
CA LEU A 14 23.60 14.58 7.67
C LEU A 14 22.08 14.50 7.45
N ILE A 15 21.32 15.52 7.87
CA ILE A 15 19.88 15.60 7.63
C ILE A 15 19.63 15.67 6.13
N THR A 16 20.28 16.61 5.41
CA THR A 16 20.09 16.78 3.96
C THR A 16 20.40 15.49 3.20
N THR A 17 21.55 14.85 3.46
CA THR A 17 21.92 13.61 2.78
C THR A 17 21.04 12.41 3.18
N GLY A 18 20.43 12.42 4.35
CA GLY A 18 19.46 11.43 4.78
C GLY A 18 18.18 11.50 3.93
N TRP A 19 17.62 12.68 3.77
CA TRP A 19 16.40 12.88 2.96
C TRP A 19 16.63 12.70 1.46
N GLN A 20 17.83 13.00 0.95
CA GLN A 20 18.19 12.77 -0.45
C GLN A 20 18.12 11.30 -0.87
N THR A 21 18.15 10.34 0.06
CA THR A 21 18.02 8.91 -0.27
C THR A 21 16.62 8.50 -0.72
N LEU A 22 15.63 9.36 -0.50
CA LEU A 22 14.25 9.10 -0.90
C LEU A 22 13.98 9.46 -2.37
N GLU A 23 14.93 10.12 -3.07
CA GLU A 23 14.75 10.62 -4.44
C GLU A 23 15.76 10.05 -5.42
N GLU A 24 15.29 9.73 -6.63
CA GLU A 24 16.11 9.38 -7.78
C GLU A 24 15.44 9.88 -9.07
N PRO A 25 16.06 10.83 -9.82
CA PRO A 25 17.31 11.53 -9.56
C PRO A 25 17.21 12.61 -8.46
N VAL A 26 18.28 12.82 -7.70
CA VAL A 26 18.28 13.76 -6.57
C VAL A 26 18.24 15.21 -7.03
N ARG A 27 17.28 16.00 -6.54
CA ARG A 27 17.22 17.46 -6.70
C ARG A 27 17.90 18.18 -5.53
N GLY A 28 19.20 18.00 -5.37
CA GLY A 28 19.96 18.43 -4.19
C GLY A 28 20.05 19.94 -3.94
N GLY A 29 19.80 20.79 -4.94
CA GLY A 29 19.89 22.25 -4.80
C GLY A 29 18.89 22.83 -3.81
N GLU A 30 17.64 22.40 -3.83
CA GLU A 30 16.56 22.89 -3.00
C GLU A 30 16.75 22.49 -1.53
N PHE A 31 17.22 21.28 -1.26
CA PHE A 31 17.58 20.82 0.07
C PHE A 31 18.71 21.67 0.69
N ALA A 32 19.73 22.00 -0.10
CA ALA A 32 20.83 22.84 0.37
C ALA A 32 20.36 24.26 0.72
N VAL A 33 19.46 24.84 -0.08
CA VAL A 33 18.85 26.15 0.18
C VAL A 33 18.00 26.10 1.45
N ALA A 34 17.13 25.10 1.61
CA ALA A 34 16.29 24.94 2.80
C ALA A 34 17.14 24.79 4.08
N ALA A 35 18.17 23.95 4.05
CA ALA A 35 19.09 23.78 5.16
C ALA A 35 19.87 25.06 5.49
N ALA A 36 20.37 25.81 4.47
CA ALA A 36 21.07 27.05 4.67
C ALA A 36 20.18 28.15 5.29
N LEU A 37 18.95 28.30 4.81
CA LEU A 37 17.95 29.19 5.39
C LEU A 37 17.65 28.85 6.86
N ALA A 38 17.48 27.57 7.19
CA ALA A 38 17.27 27.11 8.55
C ALA A 38 18.45 27.47 9.48
N VAL A 39 19.70 27.23 9.04
CA VAL A 39 20.90 27.53 9.81
C VAL A 39 21.05 29.04 10.02
N VAL A 40 20.96 29.84 8.93
CA VAL A 40 21.12 31.30 9.01
C VAL A 40 20.08 31.92 9.93
N ALA A 41 18.80 31.55 9.78
CA ALA A 41 17.72 32.05 10.63
C ALA A 41 17.93 31.73 12.12
N ALA A 42 18.36 30.50 12.43
CA ALA A 42 18.49 30.04 13.82
C ALA A 42 19.66 30.65 14.60
N ILE A 43 20.75 31.03 13.92
CA ILE A 43 21.96 31.55 14.60
C ILE A 43 21.95 33.07 14.87
N LEU A 44 20.91 33.79 14.43
CA LEU A 44 20.83 35.23 14.64
C LEU A 44 20.84 35.57 16.15
N PRO A 45 21.62 36.63 16.56
CA PRO A 45 21.90 36.89 17.96
C PRO A 45 20.69 37.46 18.72
N ARG A 46 19.91 38.32 18.08
CA ARG A 46 18.74 38.98 18.70
C ARG A 46 17.51 38.16 18.53
N ARG A 47 16.79 37.91 19.64
CA ARG A 47 15.58 37.03 19.64
C ARG A 47 14.50 37.47 18.64
N SER A 48 14.25 38.81 18.55
CA SER A 48 13.28 39.36 17.60
C SER A 48 13.68 39.13 16.15
N LEU A 49 14.96 39.39 15.81
CA LEU A 49 15.49 39.16 14.46
C LEU A 49 15.45 37.65 14.11
N ARG A 50 15.73 36.79 15.08
CA ARG A 50 15.66 35.33 14.89
C ARG A 50 14.25 34.87 14.59
N ILE A 51 13.24 35.32 15.35
CA ILE A 51 11.84 34.99 15.10
C ILE A 51 11.42 35.47 13.70
N GLY A 52 11.70 36.71 13.37
CA GLY A 52 11.38 37.26 12.04
C GLY A 52 12.06 36.49 10.90
N ALA A 53 13.35 36.14 11.07
CA ALA A 53 14.08 35.39 10.07
C ALA A 53 13.56 33.95 9.93
N VAL A 54 13.18 33.28 11.03
CA VAL A 54 12.58 31.92 11.01
C VAL A 54 11.25 31.97 10.26
N LEU A 55 10.39 32.93 10.55
CA LEU A 55 9.11 33.07 9.87
C LEU A 55 9.29 33.35 8.37
N LEU A 56 10.18 34.29 8.04
CA LEU A 56 10.48 34.63 6.64
C LEU A 56 11.06 33.41 5.89
N SER A 57 12.00 32.69 6.52
CA SER A 57 12.58 31.48 5.92
C SER A 57 11.56 30.39 5.76
N ALA A 58 10.64 30.21 6.71
CA ALA A 58 9.56 29.22 6.61
C ALA A 58 8.61 29.53 5.44
N VAL A 59 8.21 30.81 5.29
CA VAL A 59 7.40 31.25 4.15
C VAL A 59 8.15 31.04 2.84
N ALA A 60 9.43 31.43 2.76
CA ALA A 60 10.24 31.25 1.57
C ALA A 60 10.40 29.79 1.18
N VAL A 61 10.65 28.89 2.17
CA VAL A 61 10.76 27.45 1.91
C VAL A 61 9.43 26.86 1.46
N ALA A 62 8.31 27.20 2.11
CA ALA A 62 6.98 26.74 1.71
C ALA A 62 6.62 27.22 0.29
N SER A 63 7.00 28.44 -0.07
CA SER A 63 6.77 29.01 -1.40
C SER A 63 7.45 28.19 -2.49
N PHE A 64 8.75 27.91 -2.37
CA PHE A 64 9.42 27.14 -3.43
C PHE A 64 9.19 25.63 -3.31
N ALA A 65 8.82 25.12 -2.14
CA ALA A 65 8.50 23.72 -1.97
C ALA A 65 7.17 23.31 -2.64
N PHE A 66 6.21 24.23 -2.72
CA PHE A 66 4.88 23.98 -3.29
C PHE A 66 4.53 24.90 -4.46
N ASP A 67 5.51 25.65 -4.97
CA ASP A 67 5.35 26.62 -6.07
C ASP A 67 4.21 27.62 -5.82
N VAL A 68 4.10 28.12 -4.58
CA VAL A 68 3.08 29.08 -4.16
C VAL A 68 3.71 30.46 -3.97
N SER A 69 3.24 31.47 -4.72
CA SER A 69 3.73 32.84 -4.61
C SER A 69 3.12 33.59 -3.41
N PRO A 70 3.91 34.00 -2.39
CA PRO A 70 3.39 34.77 -1.27
C PRO A 70 3.02 36.21 -1.65
N LEU A 71 3.43 36.68 -2.83
CA LEU A 71 3.14 38.04 -3.32
C LEU A 71 1.79 38.14 -4.00
N GLU A 72 1.25 37.03 -4.46
CA GLU A 72 -0.07 36.92 -5.08
C GLU A 72 -1.17 36.66 -4.04
N ALA A 73 -0.78 36.20 -2.85
CA ALA A 73 -1.70 36.00 -1.75
C ALA A 73 -2.24 37.34 -1.23
N ARG A 74 -3.55 37.52 -1.26
CA ARG A 74 -4.23 38.67 -0.66
C ARG A 74 -4.70 38.26 0.74
N PRO A 75 -4.09 38.81 1.81
CA PRO A 75 -4.61 38.56 3.15
C PRO A 75 -6.05 39.08 3.23
N PHE A 76 -6.98 38.25 3.67
CA PHE A 76 -8.42 38.47 3.80
C PHE A 76 -9.29 38.28 2.55
N ASP A 77 -8.76 37.68 1.48
CA ASP A 77 -9.54 37.27 0.31
C ASP A 77 -9.62 35.74 0.35
N GLY A 78 -10.80 35.19 0.65
CA GLY A 78 -10.99 33.74 0.92
C GLY A 78 -10.59 32.81 -0.24
N ASP A 79 -10.47 33.35 -1.47
CA ASP A 79 -10.08 32.58 -2.66
C ASP A 79 -8.57 32.63 -2.96
N HIS A 80 -7.80 33.46 -2.23
CA HIS A 80 -6.37 33.69 -2.49
C HIS A 80 -5.52 33.62 -1.21
N ASP A 81 -5.83 32.69 -0.30
CA ASP A 81 -5.04 32.48 0.92
C ASP A 81 -3.75 31.71 0.57
N PHE A 82 -2.62 32.15 1.14
CA PHE A 82 -1.34 31.47 1.02
C PHE A 82 -1.31 30.11 1.75
N LEU A 83 -2.05 29.99 2.86
CA LEU A 83 -1.99 28.81 3.72
C LEU A 83 -2.73 27.61 3.12
N ASP A 84 -3.88 27.84 2.49
CA ASP A 84 -4.69 26.75 1.94
C ASP A 84 -3.97 25.95 0.85
N PRO A 85 -3.35 26.55 -0.18
CA PRO A 85 -2.61 25.77 -1.18
C PRO A 85 -1.34 25.11 -0.60
N VAL A 86 -0.67 25.72 0.39
CA VAL A 86 0.48 25.13 1.07
C VAL A 86 0.05 23.93 1.92
N LEU A 87 -1.03 24.06 2.69
CA LEU A 87 -1.55 22.96 3.51
C LEU A 87 -2.15 21.85 2.66
N GLY A 88 -2.85 22.20 1.58
CA GLY A 88 -3.37 21.27 0.60
C GLY A 88 -2.25 20.49 -0.09
N GLY A 89 -1.23 21.20 -0.58
CA GLY A 89 -0.04 20.61 -1.20
C GLY A 89 0.74 19.71 -0.23
N PHE A 90 0.89 20.15 1.03
CA PHE A 90 1.51 19.34 2.08
C PHE A 90 0.71 18.06 2.37
N GLY A 91 -0.63 18.17 2.46
CA GLY A 91 -1.50 17.03 2.70
C GLY A 91 -1.49 16.02 1.56
N ALA A 92 -1.55 16.50 0.31
CA ALA A 92 -1.48 15.66 -0.89
C ALA A 92 -0.10 14.99 -1.01
N GLY A 93 0.99 15.76 -0.87
CA GLY A 93 2.34 15.21 -0.91
C GLY A 93 2.64 14.22 0.23
N LEU A 94 2.00 14.36 1.40
CA LEU A 94 2.08 13.37 2.47
C LEU A 94 1.27 12.10 2.11
N GLY A 95 0.17 12.26 1.40
CA GLY A 95 -0.63 11.15 0.87
C GLY A 95 0.17 10.31 -0.13
N ASP A 96 0.91 10.96 -1.02
CA ASP A 96 1.75 10.29 -2.04
C ASP A 96 2.77 9.30 -1.43
N PHE A 97 3.23 9.52 -0.19
CA PHE A 97 4.13 8.58 0.49
C PHE A 97 3.53 7.19 0.71
N TYR A 98 2.20 7.05 0.71
CA TYR A 98 1.52 5.76 0.87
C TYR A 98 1.33 5.02 -0.45
N GLU A 99 1.47 5.74 -1.58
CA GLU A 99 1.16 5.23 -2.91
C GLU A 99 2.42 4.96 -3.76
N VAL A 100 3.58 5.45 -3.32
CA VAL A 100 4.80 5.46 -4.13
C VAL A 100 5.89 4.60 -3.50
N SER A 101 6.55 3.80 -4.33
CA SER A 101 7.76 3.06 -3.93
C SER A 101 8.95 4.00 -3.81
N LEU A 102 9.79 3.83 -2.76
CA LEU A 102 10.99 4.62 -2.53
C LEU A 102 12.24 3.89 -3.07
N PRO A 103 13.18 4.61 -3.72
CA PRO A 103 13.20 6.04 -4.01
C PRO A 103 12.25 6.43 -5.14
N PHE A 104 11.72 7.67 -5.11
CA PHE A 104 10.79 8.17 -6.11
C PHE A 104 11.39 9.25 -7.02
N ASN A 105 10.75 9.49 -8.18
CA ASN A 105 11.14 10.56 -9.10
C ASN A 105 10.48 11.90 -8.71
N PRO A 106 11.25 12.92 -8.27
CA PRO A 106 10.70 14.21 -7.85
C PRO A 106 10.05 15.02 -8.99
N ALA A 107 10.30 14.68 -10.26
CA ALA A 107 9.63 15.32 -11.37
C ALA A 107 8.18 14.83 -11.53
N GLU A 108 7.92 13.59 -11.21
CA GLU A 108 6.59 12.96 -11.28
C GLU A 108 5.75 13.26 -10.03
N ARG A 109 6.42 13.48 -8.87
CA ARG A 109 5.74 13.72 -7.59
C ARG A 109 6.26 15.01 -6.92
N PRO A 110 5.97 16.19 -7.49
CA PRO A 110 6.50 17.47 -7.00
C PRO A 110 5.99 17.84 -5.61
N LEU A 111 4.77 17.47 -5.24
CA LEU A 111 4.22 17.75 -3.91
C LEU A 111 4.91 16.92 -2.82
N MET A 112 5.25 15.67 -3.10
CA MET A 112 6.02 14.82 -2.20
C MET A 112 7.44 15.35 -2.00
N HIS A 113 8.09 15.81 -3.08
CA HIS A 113 9.37 16.55 -3.00
C HIS A 113 9.26 17.78 -2.08
N GLY A 114 8.20 18.56 -2.22
CA GLY A 114 7.93 19.72 -1.36
C GLY A 114 7.84 19.37 0.13
N VAL A 115 7.18 18.26 0.48
CA VAL A 115 7.12 17.75 1.86
C VAL A 115 8.52 17.42 2.39
N ILE A 116 9.37 16.80 1.57
CA ILE A 116 10.75 16.47 1.94
C ILE A 116 11.58 17.71 2.17
N VAL A 117 11.47 18.72 1.30
CA VAL A 117 12.15 20.01 1.45
C VAL A 117 11.77 20.68 2.77
N LEU A 118 10.47 20.71 3.11
CA LEU A 118 10.00 21.21 4.41
C LEU A 118 10.55 20.42 5.59
N ALA A 119 10.63 19.10 5.47
CA ALA A 119 11.18 18.24 6.53
C ALA A 119 12.67 18.54 6.76
N VAL A 120 13.48 18.70 5.70
CA VAL A 120 14.90 19.11 5.79
C VAL A 120 15.01 20.46 6.50
N PHE A 121 14.19 21.44 6.13
CA PHE A 121 14.15 22.73 6.79
C PHE A 121 13.81 22.60 8.28
N ALA A 122 12.74 21.92 8.63
CA ALA A 122 12.24 21.79 9.99
C ALA A 122 13.25 21.08 10.93
N PHE A 123 13.79 19.95 10.52
CA PHE A 123 14.76 19.20 11.33
C PHE A 123 16.08 19.98 11.47
N THR A 124 16.55 20.61 10.41
CA THR A 124 17.76 21.45 10.44
C THR A 124 17.57 22.66 11.34
N LEU A 125 16.40 23.31 11.27
CA LEU A 125 16.04 24.42 12.14
C LEU A 125 16.01 23.99 13.62
N LEU A 126 15.35 22.91 13.95
CA LEU A 126 15.27 22.36 15.31
C LEU A 126 16.63 22.02 15.88
N ALA A 127 17.48 21.34 15.10
CA ALA A 127 18.83 21.00 15.50
C ALA A 127 19.67 22.27 15.76
N THR A 128 19.61 23.25 14.84
CA THR A 128 20.38 24.49 14.94
C THR A 128 19.91 25.39 16.09
N LEU A 129 18.60 25.51 16.32
CA LEU A 129 18.03 26.22 17.46
C LEU A 129 18.48 25.59 18.79
N ALA A 130 18.51 24.25 18.87
CA ALA A 130 18.98 23.53 20.04
C ALA A 130 20.50 23.76 20.29
N ILE A 131 21.32 23.81 19.22
CA ILE A 131 22.74 24.18 19.25
C ILE A 131 22.93 25.62 19.76
N ALA A 132 22.17 26.57 19.19
CA ALA A 132 22.21 27.97 19.58
C ALA A 132 21.78 28.17 21.04
N ALA A 133 20.81 27.40 21.51
CA ALA A 133 20.34 27.39 22.90
C ALA A 133 21.23 26.57 23.86
N ARG A 134 22.32 25.97 23.37
CA ARG A 134 23.23 25.07 24.13
C ARG A 134 22.48 23.93 24.83
N ARG A 135 21.55 23.29 24.12
CA ARG A 135 20.78 22.13 24.61
C ARG A 135 21.27 20.84 23.93
N PRO A 136 22.32 20.18 24.49
CA PRO A 136 23.02 19.10 23.80
C PRO A 136 22.14 17.89 23.45
N VAL A 137 21.25 17.49 24.35
CA VAL A 137 20.37 16.34 24.17
C VAL A 137 19.36 16.61 23.06
N PHE A 138 18.75 17.79 23.05
CA PHE A 138 17.78 18.17 21.99
C PHE A 138 18.46 18.32 20.62
N ALA A 139 19.69 18.85 20.59
CA ALA A 139 20.45 18.97 19.35
C ALA A 139 20.79 17.58 18.78
N ALA A 140 21.26 16.67 19.61
CA ALA A 140 21.56 15.29 19.21
C ALA A 140 20.28 14.53 18.77
N ALA A 141 19.17 14.66 19.50
CA ALA A 141 17.91 14.02 19.19
C ALA A 141 17.31 14.53 17.87
N ALA A 142 17.31 15.87 17.64
CA ALA A 142 16.81 16.44 16.37
C ALA A 142 17.69 16.04 15.17
N THR A 143 19.01 15.97 15.35
CA THR A 143 19.93 15.49 14.32
C THR A 143 19.69 14.02 14.01
N PHE A 144 19.55 13.18 15.04
CA PHE A 144 19.31 11.76 14.88
C PHE A 144 17.96 11.50 14.19
N ALA A 145 16.88 12.10 14.69
CA ALA A 145 15.54 11.95 14.08
C ALA A 145 15.53 12.43 12.63
N GLY A 146 16.10 13.61 12.34
CA GLY A 146 16.08 14.17 11.00
C GLY A 146 16.98 13.45 9.99
N ALA A 147 18.02 12.76 10.42
CA ALA A 147 18.97 12.12 9.49
C ALA A 147 18.86 10.60 9.45
N ALA A 148 18.42 9.95 10.53
CA ALA A 148 18.27 8.48 10.55
C ALA A 148 16.92 8.01 10.02
N TRP A 149 15.83 8.71 10.35
CA TRP A 149 14.48 8.30 9.95
C TRP A 149 14.34 8.10 8.43
N PRO A 150 14.66 9.08 7.54
CA PRO A 150 14.47 8.88 6.10
C PRO A 150 15.28 7.71 5.55
N VAL A 151 16.47 7.46 6.08
CA VAL A 151 17.34 6.35 5.62
C VAL A 151 16.74 4.97 5.93
N THR A 152 15.88 4.87 6.95
CA THR A 152 15.21 3.60 7.29
C THR A 152 14.02 3.27 6.39
N LEU A 153 13.57 4.22 5.57
CA LEU A 153 12.45 4.04 4.66
C LEU A 153 12.86 3.38 3.32
N VAL A 154 14.16 3.39 2.99
CA VAL A 154 14.68 2.79 1.76
C VAL A 154 15.38 1.47 2.09
N PRO A 155 15.02 0.33 1.46
CA PRO A 155 15.54 -1.00 1.80
C PRO A 155 17.07 -1.10 1.79
N GLU A 156 17.76 -0.41 0.88
CA GLU A 156 19.21 -0.39 0.75
C GLU A 156 19.88 0.88 1.32
N GLY A 157 19.08 1.77 1.94
CA GLY A 157 19.55 3.08 2.40
C GLY A 157 20.47 3.05 3.64
N ALA A 158 20.38 2.02 4.46
CA ALA A 158 21.09 1.90 5.73
C ALA A 158 22.52 1.41 5.54
N SER A 159 23.50 2.35 5.50
CA SER A 159 24.92 1.99 5.54
C SER A 159 25.50 2.13 6.96
N THR A 160 26.35 1.18 7.35
CA THR A 160 27.09 1.22 8.64
C THR A 160 27.87 2.53 8.81
N MET A 161 28.41 3.07 7.70
CA MET A 161 29.16 4.33 7.71
C MET A 161 28.26 5.52 8.11
N ARG A 162 27.03 5.61 7.60
CA ARG A 162 26.07 6.67 8.01
C ARG A 162 25.71 6.56 9.49
N GLY A 163 25.50 5.36 10.00
CA GLY A 163 25.27 5.12 11.42
C GLY A 163 26.44 5.60 12.29
N VAL A 164 27.67 5.31 11.89
CA VAL A 164 28.89 5.78 12.59
C VAL A 164 29.00 7.30 12.56
N LEU A 165 28.72 7.95 11.42
CA LEU A 165 28.76 9.41 11.30
C LEU A 165 27.68 10.09 12.16
N LEU A 166 26.47 9.54 12.22
CA LEU A 166 25.39 10.04 13.08
C LEU A 166 25.75 9.91 14.55
N LEU A 167 26.31 8.78 14.95
CA LEU A 167 26.79 8.57 16.30
C LEU A 167 27.90 9.55 16.67
N ALA A 168 28.88 9.74 15.78
CA ALA A 168 29.96 10.71 15.97
C ALA A 168 29.43 12.14 16.10
N ALA A 169 28.48 12.54 15.27
CA ALA A 169 27.83 13.85 15.34
C ALA A 169 27.09 14.05 16.67
N ALA A 170 26.31 13.05 17.12
CA ALA A 170 25.62 13.12 18.41
C ALA A 170 26.59 13.24 19.59
N LEU A 171 27.66 12.44 19.60
CA LEU A 171 28.70 12.51 20.61
C LEU A 171 29.44 13.85 20.60
N LEU A 172 29.73 14.40 19.42
CA LEU A 172 30.35 15.72 19.26
C LEU A 172 29.46 16.82 19.86
N LEU A 173 28.15 16.81 19.55
CA LEU A 173 27.19 17.77 20.09
C LEU A 173 27.07 17.65 21.62
N LEU A 174 26.96 16.41 22.13
CA LEU A 174 26.92 16.15 23.56
C LEU A 174 28.20 16.62 24.29
N ALA A 175 29.37 16.45 23.70
CA ALA A 175 30.66 16.86 24.26
C ALA A 175 30.86 18.37 24.21
N THR A 176 30.52 19.04 23.07
CA THR A 176 30.88 20.44 22.84
C THR A 176 29.89 21.46 23.41
N LEU A 177 28.61 21.05 23.61
CA LEU A 177 27.54 21.95 24.08
C LEU A 177 27.33 21.90 25.60
N ARG A 178 27.99 21.02 26.34
CA ARG A 178 27.90 20.96 27.84
C ARG A 178 28.50 22.21 28.47
N PRO A 179 27.78 22.92 29.38
CA PRO A 179 28.33 24.02 30.12
C PRO A 179 29.30 23.48 31.20
N GLY A 180 30.56 23.91 31.13
CA GLY A 180 31.53 23.70 32.22
C GLY A 180 32.20 22.33 32.31
N ALA A 181 32.08 21.48 31.32
CA ALA A 181 32.75 20.19 31.29
C ALA A 181 34.21 20.34 30.81
N ARG A 182 35.17 20.23 31.69
CA ARG A 182 36.43 19.60 31.30
C ARG A 182 36.08 18.13 31.01
N PRO A 183 36.39 17.59 29.84
CA PRO A 183 36.06 16.20 29.54
C PRO A 183 36.87 15.29 30.48
N GLY A 184 36.26 14.84 31.56
CA GLY A 184 36.73 13.64 32.23
C GLY A 184 36.53 12.50 31.25
N SER A 185 37.63 11.97 30.73
CA SER A 185 37.67 10.97 29.68
C SER A 185 36.77 9.72 29.94
N SER A 186 36.51 9.41 31.20
CA SER A 186 35.71 8.27 31.64
C SER A 186 34.19 8.43 31.41
N GLN A 187 33.64 9.63 31.53
CA GLN A 187 32.18 9.84 31.33
C GLN A 187 31.77 9.88 29.84
N ALA A 188 32.64 10.45 29.00
CA ALA A 188 32.44 10.42 27.54
C ALA A 188 32.59 8.98 27.02
N LEU A 189 33.52 8.20 27.54
CA LEU A 189 33.69 6.79 27.22
C LEU A 189 32.48 5.95 27.65
N LEU A 190 31.92 6.17 28.87
CA LEU A 190 30.73 5.45 29.34
C LEU A 190 29.47 5.75 28.52
N VAL A 191 29.24 7.01 28.14
CA VAL A 191 28.12 7.38 27.30
C VAL A 191 28.34 6.82 25.89
N GLY A 192 29.54 6.89 25.34
CA GLY A 192 29.89 6.30 24.06
C GLY A 192 29.69 4.79 24.04
N ALA A 193 30.18 4.08 25.09
CA ALA A 193 29.99 2.65 25.23
C ALA A 193 28.51 2.24 25.38
N ALA A 194 27.72 3.02 26.12
CA ALA A 194 26.29 2.75 26.30
C ALA A 194 25.52 2.94 24.98
N VAL A 195 25.89 3.93 24.16
CA VAL A 195 25.27 4.15 22.86
C VAL A 195 25.69 3.08 21.85
N VAL A 196 26.96 2.70 21.83
CA VAL A 196 27.47 1.59 21.00
C VAL A 196 26.81 0.26 21.42
N PHE A 197 26.66 0.01 22.71
CA PHE A 197 26.00 -1.18 23.23
C PHE A 197 24.50 -1.19 22.83
N ALA A 198 23.80 -0.06 22.96
CA ALA A 198 22.41 0.07 22.55
C ALA A 198 22.24 -0.13 21.02
N ALA A 199 23.18 0.39 20.22
CA ALA A 199 23.20 0.19 18.77
C ALA A 199 23.48 -1.28 18.40
N LEU A 200 24.42 -1.94 19.09
CA LEU A 200 24.70 -3.37 18.88
C LEU A 200 23.53 -4.25 19.27
N VAL A 201 22.84 -3.96 20.39
CA VAL A 201 21.63 -4.68 20.80
C VAL A 201 20.49 -4.44 19.80
N ALA A 202 20.35 -3.23 19.27
CA ALA A 202 19.35 -2.92 18.25
C ALA A 202 19.62 -3.67 16.93
N VAL A 203 20.86 -3.71 16.47
CA VAL A 203 21.27 -4.42 15.24
C VAL A 203 21.19 -5.95 15.40
N SER A 204 21.44 -6.48 16.61
CA SER A 204 21.33 -7.92 16.88
C SER A 204 19.90 -8.40 17.15
N SER A 205 18.93 -7.49 17.28
CA SER A 205 17.53 -7.85 17.47
C SER A 205 16.90 -8.28 16.15
N PRO A 206 16.35 -9.52 16.04
CA PRO A 206 15.70 -10.00 14.82
C PRO A 206 14.52 -9.12 14.36
N SER A 207 13.87 -8.42 15.31
CA SER A 207 12.76 -7.49 15.03
C SER A 207 13.23 -6.15 14.45
N VAL A 208 14.50 -5.79 14.59
CA VAL A 208 15.08 -4.57 14.02
C VAL A 208 15.86 -4.88 12.75
N ALA A 209 16.47 -6.09 12.66
CA ALA A 209 17.30 -6.50 11.52
C ALA A 209 16.51 -7.10 10.34
N ARG A 210 15.27 -7.52 10.55
CA ARG A 210 14.45 -8.18 9.52
C ARG A 210 13.25 -7.37 9.02
N GLY A 211 13.40 -6.10 8.92
CA GLY A 211 12.35 -5.25 8.37
C GLY A 211 11.50 -4.61 9.47
N GLY A 212 11.50 -3.36 9.43
CA GLY A 212 10.37 -2.61 9.65
C GLY A 212 9.86 -2.30 11.03
N PHE A 213 10.66 -2.22 12.11
CA PHE A 213 10.14 -1.47 13.27
C PHE A 213 9.86 0.00 12.92
N LEU A 214 10.51 0.51 11.89
CA LEU A 214 10.32 1.86 11.35
C LEU A 214 9.77 1.85 9.92
N ASP A 215 9.31 0.71 9.42
CA ASP A 215 8.53 0.64 8.19
C ASP A 215 7.13 1.19 8.47
N TRP A 216 7.03 2.50 8.32
CA TRP A 216 5.80 3.24 8.59
C TRP A 216 4.67 2.88 7.59
N GLN A 217 4.99 2.29 6.44
CA GLN A 217 4.01 1.75 5.50
C GLN A 217 3.24 0.57 6.12
N GLN A 218 3.89 -0.15 7.04
CA GLN A 218 3.24 -1.19 7.85
C GLN A 218 2.72 -0.67 9.21
N TRP A 219 3.02 0.59 9.54
CA TRP A 219 2.41 1.22 10.69
C TRP A 219 0.99 1.67 10.32
N GLU A 220 0.01 1.00 10.83
CA GLU A 220 -1.35 1.49 10.96
C GLU A 220 -1.50 2.14 12.35
N PRO A 221 -0.99 3.37 12.59
CA PRO A 221 -1.11 4.05 13.89
C PRO A 221 -2.56 4.47 14.17
N TYR A 222 -3.36 4.49 13.15
CA TYR A 222 -4.79 4.51 13.18
C TYR A 222 -5.24 3.21 12.49
N LYS A 223 -5.68 2.19 13.25
CA LYS A 223 -6.84 1.47 12.79
C LYS A 223 -7.96 2.51 12.67
N ARG A 224 -7.96 3.28 11.60
CA ARG A 224 -9.23 3.61 10.99
C ARG A 224 -9.91 2.26 10.85
N GLU A 225 -11.13 2.16 11.35
CA GLU A 225 -12.06 1.16 10.84
C GLU A 225 -11.68 1.00 9.39
N ASP A 226 -11.23 -0.17 9.02
CA ASP A 226 -10.54 -0.44 7.75
C ASP A 226 -11.11 0.51 6.71
N LYS A 227 -10.31 1.45 6.19
CA LYS A 227 -10.73 2.17 5.00
C LYS A 227 -11.02 1.04 4.07
N VAL A 228 -12.31 0.79 3.88
CA VAL A 228 -12.79 -0.27 3.04
C VAL A 228 -12.11 0.01 1.71
N VAL A 229 -11.01 -0.70 1.44
CA VAL A 229 -10.37 -0.63 0.14
C VAL A 229 -11.44 -1.14 -0.76
N SER A 230 -12.01 -0.25 -1.55
CA SER A 230 -13.01 -0.59 -2.51
C SER A 230 -12.35 -0.55 -3.88
N VAL A 231 -12.44 -1.66 -4.57
CA VAL A 231 -11.90 -1.80 -5.92
C VAL A 231 -13.08 -1.65 -6.87
N GLN A 232 -13.00 -0.64 -7.73
CA GLN A 232 -13.99 -0.39 -8.78
C GLN A 232 -13.32 -0.62 -10.13
N TYR A 233 -14.01 -1.30 -11.02
CA TYR A 233 -13.55 -1.56 -12.37
C TYR A 233 -14.34 -0.72 -13.39
N VAL A 234 -13.62 -0.26 -14.41
CA VAL A 234 -14.19 0.22 -15.66
C VAL A 234 -13.99 -0.90 -16.67
N TRP A 235 -15.09 -1.51 -17.11
CA TRP A 235 -15.02 -2.70 -17.97
C TRP A 235 -14.80 -2.38 -19.43
N ASP A 236 -15.10 -1.16 -19.88
CA ASP A 236 -14.90 -0.73 -21.27
C ASP A 236 -13.42 -0.76 -21.65
N SER A 237 -13.14 -1.12 -22.92
CA SER A 237 -11.79 -1.23 -23.43
C SER A 237 -11.34 0.09 -24.06
N ASP A 238 -10.40 0.79 -23.45
CA ASP A 238 -9.83 2.03 -24.01
C ASP A 238 -8.38 1.88 -24.53
N TYR A 239 -7.75 0.72 -24.29
CA TYR A 239 -6.38 0.36 -24.70
C TYR A 239 -5.25 1.27 -24.20
N ASN A 240 -5.53 2.20 -23.29
CA ASN A 240 -4.57 3.18 -22.77
C ASN A 240 -3.56 2.61 -21.77
N GLY A 241 -3.72 1.36 -21.41
CA GLY A 241 -2.89 0.68 -20.40
C GLY A 241 -3.71 0.27 -19.18
N ILE A 242 -3.12 -0.58 -18.36
CA ILE A 242 -3.67 -1.03 -17.10
C ILE A 242 -2.57 -1.02 -16.06
N GLU A 243 -2.88 -0.58 -14.85
CA GLU A 243 -1.94 -0.57 -13.74
C GLU A 243 -2.50 -1.41 -12.60
N PHE A 244 -1.84 -2.52 -12.28
CA PHE A 244 -2.21 -3.35 -11.16
C PHE A 244 -1.54 -2.84 -9.88
N PRO A 245 -2.26 -2.84 -8.73
CA PRO A 245 -1.66 -2.44 -7.47
C PRO A 245 -0.55 -3.41 -7.04
N THR A 246 0.51 -2.88 -6.43
CA THR A 246 1.65 -3.67 -5.94
C THR A 246 1.23 -4.66 -4.85
N ASN A 247 0.23 -4.31 -4.04
CA ASN A 247 -0.33 -5.17 -2.99
C ASN A 247 -1.71 -5.64 -3.42
N ALA A 248 -1.85 -6.95 -3.66
CA ALA A 248 -3.12 -7.55 -4.03
C ALA A 248 -4.16 -7.41 -2.91
N THR A 249 -5.37 -6.98 -3.27
CA THR A 249 -6.52 -6.88 -2.37
C THR A 249 -7.55 -7.92 -2.74
N THR A 250 -7.99 -8.75 -1.79
CA THR A 250 -9.08 -9.69 -2.01
C THR A 250 -10.37 -8.93 -2.27
N VAL A 251 -10.94 -9.10 -3.46
CA VAL A 251 -12.17 -8.42 -3.89
C VAL A 251 -13.41 -9.23 -3.53
N PHE A 252 -13.36 -10.55 -3.62
CA PHE A 252 -14.40 -11.47 -3.17
C PHE A 252 -13.86 -12.89 -2.96
N THR A 253 -14.61 -13.72 -2.26
CA THR A 253 -14.35 -15.14 -2.14
C THR A 253 -15.52 -15.95 -2.71
N VAL A 254 -15.25 -17.17 -3.23
CA VAL A 254 -16.25 -18.01 -3.85
C VAL A 254 -16.13 -19.44 -3.34
N ASP A 255 -17.19 -19.96 -2.73
CA ASP A 255 -17.34 -21.39 -2.52
C ASP A 255 -17.91 -22.03 -3.80
N ALA A 256 -17.06 -22.78 -4.48
CA ALA A 256 -17.39 -23.43 -5.76
C ALA A 256 -16.48 -24.63 -5.99
N PRO A 257 -16.92 -25.60 -6.84
CA PRO A 257 -16.11 -26.75 -7.20
C PRO A 257 -14.75 -26.36 -7.78
N ARG A 258 -13.70 -27.15 -7.58
CA ARG A 258 -12.33 -26.91 -8.08
C ARG A 258 -12.21 -26.82 -9.60
N ARG A 259 -13.23 -27.16 -10.35
CA ARG A 259 -13.28 -27.05 -11.82
C ARG A 259 -13.93 -25.75 -12.31
N SER A 260 -14.05 -24.75 -11.44
CA SER A 260 -14.68 -23.49 -11.81
C SER A 260 -13.93 -22.80 -12.95
N PRO A 261 -14.65 -22.24 -13.91
CA PRO A 261 -14.12 -21.36 -14.94
C PRO A 261 -13.77 -19.97 -14.34
N TYR A 262 -13.46 -19.00 -15.18
CA TYR A 262 -13.31 -17.63 -14.76
C TYR A 262 -14.63 -17.04 -14.22
N TRP A 263 -14.51 -16.02 -13.39
CA TRP A 263 -15.63 -15.32 -12.78
C TRP A 263 -16.00 -14.13 -13.66
N ARG A 264 -17.09 -14.26 -14.39
CA ARG A 264 -17.57 -13.21 -15.29
C ARG A 264 -18.39 -12.18 -14.52
N ALA A 265 -18.10 -10.89 -14.72
CA ALA A 265 -18.90 -9.77 -14.26
C ALA A 265 -19.83 -9.29 -15.37
N THR A 266 -19.28 -9.07 -16.57
CA THR A 266 -20.04 -8.57 -17.71
C THR A 266 -19.54 -9.13 -19.05
N THR A 267 -20.20 -8.73 -20.14
CA THR A 267 -19.76 -8.97 -21.53
C THR A 267 -19.78 -7.66 -22.32
N LEU A 268 -18.75 -7.45 -23.13
CA LEU A 268 -18.63 -6.33 -24.04
C LEU A 268 -19.01 -6.84 -25.43
N ASP A 269 -20.23 -6.52 -25.81
CA ASP A 269 -20.88 -7.12 -26.99
C ASP A 269 -20.82 -6.21 -28.21
N VAL A 270 -20.67 -4.91 -28.04
CA VAL A 270 -20.62 -3.89 -29.12
C VAL A 270 -19.18 -3.46 -29.36
N PHE A 271 -18.76 -3.42 -30.62
CA PHE A 271 -17.51 -2.81 -31.05
C PHE A 271 -17.80 -1.53 -31.78
N LEU A 272 -17.44 -0.38 -31.21
CA LEU A 272 -17.75 0.95 -31.74
C LEU A 272 -16.65 1.95 -31.33
N ASP A 273 -16.30 2.85 -32.26
CA ASP A 273 -15.24 3.87 -32.04
C ASP A 273 -13.93 3.25 -31.57
N ASP A 274 -13.48 2.18 -32.22
CA ASP A 274 -12.29 1.39 -31.92
C ASP A 274 -12.33 0.62 -30.59
N ASN A 275 -13.43 0.66 -29.82
CA ASN A 275 -13.54 0.14 -28.47
C ASN A 275 -14.62 -0.95 -28.32
N TRP A 276 -14.36 -1.92 -27.45
CA TRP A 276 -15.37 -2.85 -26.97
C TRP A 276 -16.17 -2.23 -25.83
N GLN A 277 -17.47 -2.24 -25.95
CA GLN A 277 -18.42 -1.63 -25.02
C GLN A 277 -19.49 -2.64 -24.61
N GLU A 278 -19.98 -2.46 -23.41
CA GLU A 278 -21.14 -3.20 -22.93
C GLU A 278 -22.39 -2.77 -23.73
N ASP A 279 -23.09 -3.74 -24.27
CA ASP A 279 -24.45 -3.49 -24.77
C ASP A 279 -25.35 -3.44 -23.53
N ALA A 280 -25.72 -2.23 -23.10
CA ALA A 280 -26.68 -2.04 -22.03
C ALA A 280 -28.09 -2.38 -22.55
N PRO A 281 -28.54 -3.65 -22.50
CA PRO A 281 -29.89 -3.98 -22.91
C PRO A 281 -30.87 -3.23 -22.03
N PHE A 282 -32.07 -2.94 -22.55
CA PHE A 282 -33.20 -2.46 -21.74
C PHE A 282 -33.47 -3.52 -20.66
N LEU A 283 -32.85 -3.35 -19.49
CA LEU A 283 -32.96 -4.28 -18.39
C LEU A 283 -34.34 -4.15 -17.80
N GLU A 284 -35.16 -5.18 -17.95
CA GLU A 284 -36.45 -5.23 -17.27
C GLU A 284 -36.21 -5.48 -15.76
N PRO A 285 -36.82 -4.67 -14.89
CA PRO A 285 -36.76 -4.94 -13.46
C PRO A 285 -37.46 -6.26 -13.16
N VAL A 286 -36.75 -7.26 -12.71
CA VAL A 286 -37.35 -8.51 -12.31
C VAL A 286 -37.98 -8.36 -10.95
N SER A 287 -39.29 -8.20 -10.95
CA SER A 287 -40.12 -8.23 -9.72
C SER A 287 -40.44 -9.66 -9.35
N GLY A 288 -39.80 -10.17 -8.30
CA GLY A 288 -40.16 -11.46 -7.74
C GLY A 288 -38.98 -12.41 -7.50
N GLY A 289 -38.98 -13.03 -6.32
CA GLY A 289 -37.91 -13.90 -5.84
C GLY A 289 -37.86 -15.31 -6.48
N GLY A 290 -37.75 -15.42 -7.80
CA GLY A 290 -37.64 -16.72 -8.48
C GLY A 290 -36.30 -16.89 -9.20
N LEU A 291 -35.83 -18.13 -9.24
CA LEU A 291 -34.64 -18.62 -9.94
C LEU A 291 -34.69 -18.42 -11.49
N ASP A 292 -35.79 -17.91 -12.05
CA ASP A 292 -36.22 -18.24 -13.42
C ASP A 292 -35.85 -17.21 -14.49
N SER A 293 -35.23 -16.10 -14.17
CA SER A 293 -35.18 -14.96 -15.07
C SER A 293 -34.21 -15.05 -16.25
N LEU A 294 -33.14 -15.82 -16.14
CA LEU A 294 -32.11 -15.93 -17.17
C LEU A 294 -32.24 -17.18 -18.06
N ILE A 295 -33.08 -18.15 -17.69
CA ILE A 295 -33.26 -19.41 -18.41
C ILE A 295 -33.95 -19.20 -19.79
N ASN A 296 -34.65 -18.10 -19.96
CA ASN A 296 -35.37 -17.77 -21.18
C ASN A 296 -34.54 -17.04 -22.25
N ASP A 297 -33.25 -16.84 -21.98
CA ASP A 297 -32.33 -16.27 -22.98
C ASP A 297 -32.32 -17.16 -24.26
N PRO A 298 -32.71 -16.62 -25.45
CA PRO A 298 -32.74 -17.36 -26.71
C PRO A 298 -31.33 -17.85 -27.13
N LEU A 299 -30.28 -17.30 -26.57
CA LEU A 299 -28.89 -17.68 -26.86
C LEU A 299 -28.44 -18.90 -26.06
N LEU A 300 -29.21 -19.31 -25.06
CA LEU A 300 -28.91 -20.50 -24.26
C LEU A 300 -29.41 -21.77 -24.96
N PRO A 301 -28.61 -22.83 -25.05
CA PRO A 301 -29.06 -24.09 -25.58
C PRO A 301 -30.10 -24.75 -24.66
N ALA A 302 -30.90 -25.65 -25.19
CA ALA A 302 -31.91 -26.38 -24.43
C ALA A 302 -31.29 -27.11 -23.20
N ALA A 303 -30.04 -27.54 -23.32
CA ALA A 303 -29.27 -28.19 -22.24
C ALA A 303 -29.04 -27.26 -21.03
N ALA A 304 -29.09 -25.94 -21.19
CA ALA A 304 -28.93 -24.99 -20.08
C ALA A 304 -30.15 -24.98 -19.14
N ARG A 305 -31.28 -25.55 -19.55
CA ARG A 305 -32.47 -25.67 -18.70
C ARG A 305 -32.40 -26.87 -17.74
N ASP A 306 -31.41 -27.74 -17.90
CA ASP A 306 -31.18 -28.90 -17.04
C ASP A 306 -30.36 -28.49 -15.81
N ALA A 307 -31.00 -28.41 -14.66
CA ALA A 307 -30.38 -28.01 -13.39
C ALA A 307 -29.21 -28.92 -12.95
N GLU A 308 -29.16 -30.19 -13.39
CA GLU A 308 -28.06 -31.09 -13.12
C GLU A 308 -26.73 -30.64 -13.79
N ARG A 309 -26.82 -29.75 -14.76
CA ARG A 309 -25.68 -29.15 -15.49
C ARG A 309 -25.26 -27.81 -14.96
N TRP A 310 -25.86 -27.36 -13.87
CA TRP A 310 -25.55 -26.08 -13.29
C TRP A 310 -24.42 -26.21 -12.27
N LEU A 311 -23.54 -25.22 -12.31
CA LEU A 311 -22.50 -25.03 -11.32
C LEU A 311 -23.00 -24.04 -10.28
N ARG A 312 -23.09 -24.44 -9.01
CA ARG A 312 -23.41 -23.53 -7.90
C ARG A 312 -22.15 -22.84 -7.42
N GLN A 313 -22.27 -21.55 -7.14
CA GLN A 313 -21.24 -20.74 -6.51
C GLN A 313 -21.87 -19.88 -5.41
N ASP A 314 -21.28 -19.85 -4.24
CA ASP A 314 -21.68 -18.98 -3.14
C ASP A 314 -20.61 -17.89 -2.99
N VAL A 315 -20.98 -16.65 -3.37
CA VAL A 315 -20.06 -15.51 -3.47
C VAL A 315 -20.19 -14.64 -2.23
N THR A 316 -19.05 -14.25 -1.65
CA THR A 316 -18.97 -13.28 -0.56
C THR A 316 -18.11 -12.10 -1.00
N ILE A 317 -18.66 -10.89 -0.97
CA ILE A 317 -17.96 -9.66 -1.36
C ILE A 317 -17.08 -9.18 -0.23
N GLU A 318 -15.78 -8.95 -0.51
CA GLU A 318 -14.81 -8.43 0.45
C GLU A 318 -14.45 -6.95 0.19
N ALA A 319 -14.11 -6.59 -1.05
CA ALA A 319 -13.72 -5.22 -1.40
C ALA A 319 -14.26 -4.74 -2.76
N LEU A 320 -14.96 -5.60 -3.51
CA LEU A 320 -15.49 -5.23 -4.82
C LEU A 320 -16.61 -4.18 -4.67
N GLN A 321 -16.42 -3.03 -5.33
CA GLN A 321 -17.44 -2.00 -5.51
C GLN A 321 -17.82 -1.95 -6.99
N ASP A 322 -18.79 -2.73 -7.38
CA ASP A 322 -19.27 -2.82 -8.74
C ASP A 322 -20.81 -2.86 -8.74
N SER A 323 -21.40 -2.66 -9.90
CA SER A 323 -22.83 -2.85 -10.13
C SER A 323 -23.17 -4.24 -10.68
N HIS A 324 -22.17 -5.06 -11.05
CA HIS A 324 -22.37 -6.37 -11.66
C HIS A 324 -22.22 -7.49 -10.63
N LEU A 325 -23.15 -8.44 -10.63
CA LEU A 325 -22.98 -9.70 -9.89
C LEU A 325 -22.06 -10.63 -10.66
N VAL A 326 -21.07 -11.14 -9.97
CA VAL A 326 -20.06 -12.04 -10.54
C VAL A 326 -20.58 -13.48 -10.52
N GLY A 327 -20.33 -14.22 -11.59
CA GLY A 327 -20.64 -15.65 -11.67
C GLY A 327 -19.80 -16.37 -12.73
N ALA A 328 -19.70 -17.69 -12.64
CA ALA A 328 -18.92 -18.48 -13.59
C ALA A 328 -19.64 -18.59 -14.95
N SER A 329 -18.88 -18.63 -16.04
CA SER A 329 -19.41 -18.83 -17.42
C SER A 329 -20.69 -18.05 -17.72
N VAL A 330 -21.84 -18.75 -17.88
CA VAL A 330 -23.13 -18.13 -18.17
C VAL A 330 -24.06 -18.31 -16.98
N PRO A 331 -24.22 -17.29 -16.11
CA PRO A 331 -25.19 -17.33 -15.01
C PRO A 331 -26.62 -17.53 -15.52
N VAL A 332 -27.34 -18.45 -14.91
CA VAL A 332 -28.73 -18.80 -15.27
C VAL A 332 -29.72 -18.52 -14.15
N ALA A 333 -29.25 -18.47 -12.90
CA ALA A 333 -30.11 -18.17 -11.75
C ALA A 333 -29.32 -17.55 -10.59
N TYR A 334 -30.00 -16.76 -9.77
CA TYR A 334 -29.44 -16.13 -8.56
C TYR A 334 -30.40 -16.33 -7.37
N GLU A 335 -29.85 -16.57 -6.18
CA GLU A 335 -30.56 -16.63 -4.89
C GLU A 335 -29.89 -15.69 -3.88
N GLU A 336 -30.64 -15.25 -2.88
CA GLU A 336 -30.18 -14.26 -1.88
C GLU A 336 -29.61 -12.98 -2.51
N ARG A 337 -30.10 -12.64 -3.69
CA ARG A 337 -29.62 -11.55 -4.51
C ARG A 337 -30.03 -10.19 -3.97
N PRO A 338 -29.17 -9.19 -4.09
CA PRO A 338 -29.61 -7.80 -3.98
C PRO A 338 -30.62 -7.48 -5.11
N GLY A 339 -31.59 -6.61 -4.82
CA GLY A 339 -32.54 -6.14 -5.83
C GLY A 339 -31.80 -5.51 -7.01
N GLY A 340 -32.12 -5.91 -8.24
CA GLY A 340 -31.43 -5.43 -9.44
C GLY A 340 -32.10 -5.83 -10.72
N ASN A 341 -31.49 -5.47 -11.84
CA ASN A 341 -31.95 -5.76 -13.20
C ASN A 341 -31.12 -6.92 -13.78
N TYR A 342 -31.75 -7.76 -14.57
CA TYR A 342 -31.14 -8.99 -15.10
C TYR A 342 -31.45 -9.10 -16.59
N GLY A 343 -30.46 -9.46 -17.40
CA GLY A 343 -30.63 -9.71 -18.84
C GLY A 343 -29.39 -10.34 -19.45
N SER A 344 -29.57 -11.16 -20.50
CA SER A 344 -28.49 -11.77 -21.30
C SER A 344 -27.33 -12.37 -20.53
N GLY A 345 -27.60 -12.99 -19.37
CA GLY A 345 -26.59 -13.58 -18.50
C GLY A 345 -25.80 -12.57 -17.67
N ILE A 346 -26.21 -11.31 -17.63
CA ILE A 346 -25.62 -10.25 -16.81
C ILE A 346 -26.64 -9.86 -15.74
N ALA A 347 -26.17 -9.58 -14.53
CA ALA A 347 -27.01 -9.14 -13.44
C ALA A 347 -26.46 -7.84 -12.83
N TYR A 348 -27.26 -6.78 -12.86
CA TYR A 348 -26.95 -5.48 -12.29
C TYR A 348 -27.65 -5.28 -10.95
N VAL A 349 -26.89 -4.75 -10.00
CA VAL A 349 -27.38 -4.29 -8.71
C VAL A 349 -27.00 -2.83 -8.53
N GLY A 350 -27.63 -2.12 -7.59
CA GLY A 350 -27.29 -0.71 -7.38
C GLY A 350 -25.81 -0.53 -7.00
N ARG A 351 -25.31 -1.32 -6.07
CA ARG A 351 -23.91 -1.36 -5.63
C ARG A 351 -23.69 -2.59 -4.77
N LEU A 352 -22.56 -3.26 -4.97
CA LEU A 352 -22.11 -4.32 -4.09
C LEU A 352 -21.55 -3.75 -2.79
N GLU A 353 -21.90 -4.37 -1.67
CA GLU A 353 -21.44 -3.98 -0.34
C GLU A 353 -20.56 -5.07 0.29
N ARG A 354 -19.58 -4.66 1.06
CA ARG A 354 -18.70 -5.59 1.79
C ARG A 354 -19.51 -6.50 2.71
N GLY A 355 -19.19 -7.79 2.71
CA GLY A 355 -19.89 -8.82 3.48
C GLY A 355 -21.22 -9.27 2.86
N GLN A 356 -21.61 -8.68 1.73
CA GLN A 356 -22.78 -9.12 0.97
C GLN A 356 -22.53 -10.52 0.42
N ARG A 357 -23.57 -11.37 0.49
CA ARG A 357 -23.53 -12.75 -0.01
C ARG A 357 -24.66 -12.99 -0.97
N TYR A 358 -24.40 -13.85 -1.94
CA TYR A 358 -25.43 -14.37 -2.85
C TYR A 358 -24.98 -15.70 -3.45
N SER A 359 -25.94 -16.51 -3.85
CA SER A 359 -25.68 -17.74 -4.59
C SER A 359 -26.02 -17.54 -6.06
N VAL A 360 -25.16 -18.05 -6.94
CA VAL A 360 -25.37 -18.05 -8.38
C VAL A 360 -25.23 -19.45 -8.95
N TRP A 361 -26.12 -19.81 -9.85
CA TRP A 361 -26.05 -21.02 -10.66
C TRP A 361 -25.70 -20.65 -12.08
N SER A 362 -24.73 -21.33 -12.64
CA SER A 362 -24.23 -21.04 -13.98
C SER A 362 -24.23 -22.29 -14.85
N TYR A 363 -24.63 -22.14 -16.09
CA TYR A 363 -24.42 -23.16 -17.11
C TYR A 363 -22.97 -23.06 -17.59
N ALA A 364 -22.19 -24.12 -17.33
CA ALA A 364 -20.76 -24.18 -17.64
C ALA A 364 -20.41 -25.50 -18.35
N PRO A 365 -20.79 -25.68 -19.62
CA PRO A 365 -20.58 -26.90 -20.35
C PRO A 365 -19.10 -27.15 -20.62
N GLN A 366 -18.71 -28.44 -20.60
CA GLN A 366 -17.34 -28.91 -20.84
C GLN A 366 -17.31 -29.88 -22.04
N PRO A 367 -17.51 -29.39 -23.27
CA PRO A 367 -17.42 -30.25 -24.44
C PRO A 367 -15.99 -30.69 -24.69
N THR A 368 -15.83 -31.87 -25.30
CA THR A 368 -14.52 -32.30 -25.79
C THR A 368 -14.19 -31.63 -27.13
N PRO A 369 -12.90 -31.51 -27.53
CA PRO A 369 -12.49 -31.03 -28.83
C PRO A 369 -13.21 -31.72 -30.00
N ALA A 370 -13.37 -33.05 -29.89
CA ALA A 370 -14.07 -33.85 -30.92
C ALA A 370 -15.57 -33.52 -31.03
N GLN A 371 -16.21 -33.12 -29.93
CA GLN A 371 -17.61 -32.69 -29.95
C GLN A 371 -17.74 -31.33 -30.61
N LEU A 372 -16.87 -30.36 -30.28
CA LEU A 372 -16.87 -29.03 -30.90
C LEU A 372 -16.51 -29.05 -32.38
N ALA A 373 -15.62 -29.94 -32.78
CA ALA A 373 -15.26 -30.13 -34.18
C ALA A 373 -16.47 -30.59 -35.06
N ARG A 374 -17.50 -31.17 -34.45
CA ARG A 374 -18.75 -31.58 -35.09
C ARG A 374 -19.86 -30.53 -35.01
N SER A 375 -19.68 -29.51 -34.20
CA SER A 375 -20.61 -28.38 -34.08
C SER A 375 -20.69 -27.64 -35.42
N ARG A 376 -21.91 -27.43 -35.92
CA ARG A 376 -22.15 -26.76 -37.19
C ARG A 376 -22.21 -25.25 -37.01
N ALA A 377 -21.90 -24.51 -38.05
CA ALA A 377 -22.08 -23.06 -38.08
C ALA A 377 -23.56 -22.69 -38.32
N VAL A 378 -24.46 -23.18 -37.47
CA VAL A 378 -25.90 -22.86 -37.51
C VAL A 378 -26.16 -21.94 -36.32
N TYR A 379 -26.55 -20.72 -36.61
CA TYR A 379 -26.80 -19.70 -35.61
C TYR A 379 -28.28 -19.40 -35.46
N PRO A 380 -28.81 -19.20 -34.24
CA PRO A 380 -30.20 -18.83 -34.02
C PRO A 380 -30.52 -17.44 -34.63
N GLU A 381 -31.78 -17.16 -34.91
CA GLU A 381 -32.25 -15.87 -35.45
C GLU A 381 -31.83 -14.71 -34.56
N ALA A 382 -31.84 -14.88 -33.22
CA ALA A 382 -31.38 -13.90 -32.27
C ALA A 382 -29.91 -13.48 -32.49
N ILE A 383 -29.03 -14.38 -32.92
CA ILE A 383 -27.63 -14.04 -33.29
C ILE A 383 -27.60 -13.41 -34.69
N LEU A 384 -28.39 -13.92 -35.64
CA LEU A 384 -28.32 -13.50 -37.02
C LEU A 384 -28.88 -12.08 -37.25
N PHE A 385 -29.92 -11.69 -36.51
CA PHE A 385 -30.68 -10.48 -36.82
C PHE A 385 -30.77 -9.50 -35.63
N ASP A 386 -30.86 -9.97 -34.43
CA ASP A 386 -31.24 -9.17 -33.25
C ASP A 386 -30.07 -8.84 -32.29
N SER A 387 -28.85 -9.22 -32.65
CA SER A 387 -27.71 -9.06 -31.74
C SER A 387 -26.46 -8.50 -32.40
N PRO A 388 -25.54 -7.91 -31.65
CA PRO A 388 -24.28 -7.36 -32.15
C PRO A 388 -23.19 -8.41 -32.41
N PHE A 389 -23.41 -9.71 -32.18
CA PHE A 389 -22.35 -10.72 -32.14
C PHE A 389 -21.70 -11.05 -33.49
N LEU A 390 -22.30 -10.61 -34.61
CA LEU A 390 -21.75 -10.63 -35.95
C LEU A 390 -21.60 -9.21 -36.53
N THR A 391 -21.65 -8.18 -35.70
CA THR A 391 -21.37 -6.80 -36.12
C THR A 391 -19.93 -6.43 -35.82
N VAL A 392 -19.37 -5.55 -36.58
CA VAL A 392 -18.07 -4.93 -36.45
C VAL A 392 -18.25 -3.43 -36.36
N GLU A 393 -17.22 -2.64 -36.55
CA GLU A 393 -17.29 -1.18 -36.42
C GLU A 393 -18.57 -0.59 -37.07
N ARG A 394 -19.18 0.40 -36.39
CA ARG A 394 -20.43 1.06 -36.79
C ARG A 394 -21.60 0.12 -37.10
N PHE A 395 -21.71 -0.96 -36.33
CA PHE A 395 -22.78 -1.96 -36.50
C PHE A 395 -22.82 -2.61 -37.86
N SER A 396 -21.74 -2.53 -38.67
CA SER A 396 -21.64 -3.21 -39.94
C SER A 396 -21.68 -4.71 -39.76
N ARG A 397 -22.65 -5.37 -40.40
CA ARG A 397 -22.91 -6.80 -40.22
C ARG A 397 -22.06 -7.66 -41.16
N VAL A 398 -21.34 -8.60 -40.58
CA VAL A 398 -20.55 -9.59 -41.32
C VAL A 398 -21.42 -10.82 -41.62
N PRO A 399 -21.40 -11.35 -42.85
CA PRO A 399 -22.10 -12.59 -43.16
C PRO A 399 -21.58 -13.78 -42.33
N PRO A 400 -22.47 -14.71 -41.91
CA PRO A 400 -22.11 -15.85 -41.11
C PRO A 400 -21.02 -16.72 -41.72
N PHE A 401 -20.31 -17.48 -40.88
CA PHE A 401 -19.28 -18.43 -41.31
C PHE A 401 -19.81 -19.39 -42.37
N ASP A 402 -19.02 -19.62 -43.44
CA ASP A 402 -19.31 -20.49 -44.57
C ASP A 402 -20.58 -20.13 -45.36
N SER A 403 -21.10 -18.91 -45.21
CA SER A 403 -22.25 -18.46 -46.02
C SER A 403 -21.85 -18.16 -47.46
N PRO A 404 -22.74 -18.45 -48.46
CA PRO A 404 -22.46 -18.18 -49.87
C PRO A 404 -22.20 -16.70 -50.13
N GLY A 405 -21.18 -16.38 -50.93
CA GLY A 405 -20.86 -15.00 -51.32
C GLY A 405 -20.19 -14.14 -50.24
N ARG A 406 -19.91 -14.71 -49.05
CA ARG A 406 -19.35 -14.01 -47.90
C ARG A 406 -18.12 -13.18 -48.24
N GLU A 407 -17.16 -13.74 -48.98
CA GLU A 407 -15.90 -13.06 -49.31
C GLU A 407 -16.17 -11.79 -50.19
N VAL A 408 -17.13 -11.88 -51.11
CA VAL A 408 -17.54 -10.73 -51.96
C VAL A 408 -18.15 -9.64 -51.11
N THR A 409 -19.06 -10.00 -50.20
CA THR A 409 -19.69 -9.03 -49.31
C THR A 409 -18.68 -8.35 -48.38
N LEU A 410 -17.71 -9.09 -47.88
CA LEU A 410 -16.65 -8.50 -47.04
C LEU A 410 -15.73 -7.58 -47.83
N GLN A 411 -15.39 -7.96 -49.07
CA GLN A 411 -14.57 -7.09 -49.90
C GLN A 411 -15.31 -5.79 -50.21
N GLN A 412 -16.60 -5.87 -50.53
CA GLN A 412 -17.46 -4.69 -50.74
C GLN A 412 -17.49 -3.81 -49.48
N LEU A 413 -17.61 -4.41 -48.29
CA LEU A 413 -17.59 -3.68 -47.02
C LEU A 413 -16.29 -2.88 -46.82
N PHE A 414 -15.15 -3.46 -47.16
CA PHE A 414 -13.85 -2.78 -47.05
C PHE A 414 -13.64 -1.75 -48.17
N ASP A 415 -14.23 -1.96 -49.37
CA ASP A 415 -14.04 -1.05 -50.49
C ASP A 415 -14.99 0.19 -50.43
N GLU A 416 -16.14 0.06 -49.77
CA GLU A 416 -17.18 1.08 -49.71
C GLU A 416 -17.13 1.94 -48.44
N ASP A 417 -16.44 1.50 -47.38
CA ASP A 417 -16.39 2.18 -46.10
C ASP A 417 -14.93 2.35 -45.65
N ASP A 418 -14.46 3.61 -45.64
CA ASP A 418 -13.08 3.96 -45.29
C ASP A 418 -12.71 3.54 -43.84
N GLU A 419 -13.70 3.50 -42.93
CA GLU A 419 -13.45 3.05 -41.55
C GLU A 419 -13.32 1.54 -41.51
N GLN A 420 -14.16 0.79 -42.22
CA GLN A 420 -14.01 -0.65 -42.33
C GLN A 420 -12.69 -1.04 -43.03
N ALA A 421 -12.24 -0.27 -44.00
CA ALA A 421 -11.01 -0.48 -44.74
C ALA A 421 -9.79 -0.52 -43.80
N GLN A 422 -9.83 0.23 -42.68
CA GLN A 422 -8.73 0.22 -41.69
C GLN A 422 -8.59 -1.13 -40.99
N TYR A 423 -9.66 -1.93 -40.93
CA TYR A 423 -9.66 -3.25 -40.29
C TYR A 423 -9.37 -4.42 -41.27
N GLU A 424 -9.29 -4.16 -42.56
CA GLU A 424 -8.96 -5.20 -43.55
C GLU A 424 -7.65 -5.94 -43.21
N PRO A 425 -6.56 -5.28 -42.72
CA PRO A 425 -5.34 -5.97 -42.29
C PRO A 425 -5.58 -7.00 -41.18
N LEU A 426 -6.50 -6.72 -40.25
CA LEU A 426 -6.88 -7.65 -39.18
C LEU A 426 -7.57 -8.90 -39.74
N TYR A 427 -8.51 -8.71 -40.66
CA TYR A 427 -9.17 -9.81 -41.38
C TYR A 427 -8.19 -10.65 -42.19
N ARG A 428 -7.27 -10.03 -42.94
CA ARG A 428 -6.23 -10.76 -43.69
C ARG A 428 -5.35 -11.59 -42.75
N GLN A 429 -4.96 -11.03 -41.62
CA GLN A 429 -4.16 -11.76 -40.64
C GLN A 429 -4.94 -12.94 -40.03
N ALA A 430 -6.25 -12.74 -39.72
CA ALA A 430 -7.10 -13.83 -39.27
C ALA A 430 -7.13 -14.97 -40.29
N ARG A 431 -7.36 -14.65 -41.59
CA ARG A 431 -7.34 -15.62 -42.69
C ARG A 431 -6.00 -16.33 -42.85
N GLN A 432 -4.90 -15.62 -42.66
CA GLN A 432 -3.57 -16.21 -42.72
C GLN A 432 -3.36 -17.24 -41.59
N VAL A 433 -3.79 -16.92 -40.37
CA VAL A 433 -3.64 -17.80 -39.18
C VAL A 433 -4.54 -19.03 -39.31
N VAL A 434 -5.83 -18.85 -39.64
CA VAL A 434 -6.79 -19.97 -39.67
C VAL A 434 -6.79 -20.76 -40.95
N GLY A 435 -6.26 -20.20 -42.07
CA GLY A 435 -6.30 -20.81 -43.38
C GLY A 435 -7.72 -21.04 -43.91
N ARG A 436 -8.08 -22.31 -44.12
CA ARG A 436 -9.45 -22.74 -44.52
C ARG A 436 -10.02 -23.63 -43.43
N PRO A 437 -10.55 -23.07 -42.33
CA PRO A 437 -11.10 -23.85 -41.26
C PRO A 437 -12.39 -24.54 -41.67
N ARG A 438 -12.59 -25.79 -41.26
CA ARG A 438 -13.79 -26.58 -41.61
C ARG A 438 -15.00 -26.28 -40.72
N ASN A 439 -14.76 -25.66 -39.56
CA ASN A 439 -15.78 -25.35 -38.57
C ASN A 439 -15.32 -24.16 -37.71
N PRO A 440 -16.25 -23.49 -37.00
CA PRO A 440 -15.90 -22.36 -36.10
C PRO A 440 -14.91 -22.68 -35.00
N TYR A 441 -14.92 -23.91 -34.46
CA TYR A 441 -14.01 -24.32 -33.39
C TYR A 441 -12.54 -24.34 -33.87
N ALA A 442 -12.30 -24.85 -35.09
CA ALA A 442 -10.96 -24.83 -35.67
C ALA A 442 -10.38 -23.41 -35.79
N ALA A 443 -11.20 -22.44 -36.16
CA ALA A 443 -10.78 -21.06 -36.25
C ALA A 443 -10.50 -20.47 -34.84
N ALA A 444 -11.38 -20.73 -33.89
CA ALA A 444 -11.24 -20.22 -32.53
C ALA A 444 -9.96 -20.70 -31.85
N VAL A 445 -9.69 -22.01 -31.86
CA VAL A 445 -8.49 -22.59 -31.23
C VAL A 445 -7.20 -22.21 -31.96
N ALA A 446 -7.26 -22.03 -33.30
CA ALA A 446 -6.10 -21.59 -34.07
C ALA A 446 -5.69 -20.15 -33.72
N LEU A 447 -6.62 -19.23 -33.62
CA LEU A 447 -6.37 -17.86 -33.19
C LEU A 447 -5.89 -17.79 -31.75
N GLU A 448 -6.54 -18.50 -30.82
CA GLU A 448 -6.12 -18.58 -29.43
C GLU A 448 -4.65 -19.07 -29.30
N ALA A 449 -4.34 -20.19 -29.98
CA ALA A 449 -3.00 -20.75 -29.96
C ALA A 449 -1.95 -19.80 -30.60
N TRP A 450 -2.33 -19.10 -31.65
CA TRP A 450 -1.43 -18.13 -32.30
C TRP A 450 -1.11 -16.95 -31.37
N PHE A 451 -2.09 -16.32 -30.77
CA PHE A 451 -1.84 -15.24 -29.83
C PHE A 451 -1.02 -15.70 -28.61
N ARG A 452 -1.34 -16.87 -28.06
CA ARG A 452 -0.80 -17.33 -26.79
C ARG A 452 0.56 -18.01 -26.92
N SER A 453 0.80 -18.71 -28.04
CA SER A 453 1.89 -19.69 -28.12
C SER A 453 2.86 -19.49 -29.29
N SER A 454 2.58 -18.60 -30.26
CA SER A 454 3.49 -18.36 -31.38
C SER A 454 4.85 -17.80 -30.98
N GLY A 455 4.93 -17.13 -29.84
CA GLY A 455 6.10 -16.38 -29.39
C GLY A 455 6.24 -15.00 -30.05
N GLU A 456 5.26 -14.60 -30.90
CA GLU A 456 5.25 -13.30 -31.56
C GLU A 456 4.72 -12.20 -30.65
N PHE A 457 3.92 -12.54 -29.64
CA PHE A 457 3.26 -11.62 -28.75
C PHE A 457 3.82 -11.63 -27.35
N SER A 458 3.83 -10.48 -26.69
CA SER A 458 4.21 -10.31 -25.28
C SER A 458 3.16 -9.52 -24.50
N TYR A 459 2.96 -9.92 -23.25
CA TYR A 459 2.12 -9.17 -22.33
C TYR A 459 2.82 -7.88 -21.89
N ASP A 460 2.11 -6.75 -21.98
CA ASP A 460 2.61 -5.43 -21.62
C ASP A 460 1.44 -4.60 -21.09
N GLU A 461 1.53 -4.14 -19.86
CA GLU A 461 0.48 -3.39 -19.17
C GLU A 461 0.39 -1.93 -19.66
N THR A 462 1.50 -1.40 -20.18
CA THR A 462 1.62 -0.01 -20.62
C THR A 462 2.08 0.08 -22.09
N PRO A 463 1.28 -0.45 -23.05
CA PRO A 463 1.65 -0.39 -24.46
C PRO A 463 1.57 1.05 -24.97
N THR A 464 2.42 1.40 -25.92
CA THR A 464 2.41 2.73 -26.53
C THR A 464 1.35 2.74 -27.66
N LEU A 465 0.34 3.57 -27.50
CA LEU A 465 -0.65 3.81 -28.56
C LEU A 465 -0.05 4.63 -29.70
N ARG A 466 -0.47 4.32 -30.93
CA ARG A 466 -0.08 5.05 -32.14
C ARG A 466 -1.24 5.83 -32.72
N GLU A 467 -1.03 7.08 -32.97
CA GLU A 467 -2.02 7.93 -33.63
C GLU A 467 -2.27 7.45 -35.08
N GLY A 468 -3.54 7.50 -35.53
CA GLY A 468 -3.93 7.28 -36.91
C GLY A 468 -4.00 5.83 -37.37
N THR A 469 -3.93 4.85 -36.48
CA THR A 469 -4.19 3.44 -36.75
C THR A 469 -5.02 2.85 -35.62
N PRO A 470 -6.13 2.13 -35.91
CA PRO A 470 -6.91 1.49 -34.86
C PRO A 470 -6.04 0.65 -33.92
N PRO A 471 -6.24 0.73 -32.59
CA PRO A 471 -5.36 0.08 -31.60
C PRO A 471 -5.20 -1.42 -31.85
N LEU A 472 -6.28 -2.13 -32.12
CA LEU A 472 -6.25 -3.59 -32.38
C LEU A 472 -5.55 -3.95 -33.69
N VAL A 473 -5.65 -3.10 -34.73
CA VAL A 473 -4.92 -3.31 -35.98
C VAL A 473 -3.42 -3.12 -35.75
N SER A 474 -3.02 -2.04 -35.05
CA SER A 474 -1.63 -1.80 -34.70
C SER A 474 -1.05 -2.94 -33.86
N PHE A 475 -1.76 -3.35 -32.82
CA PHE A 475 -1.42 -4.48 -31.97
C PHE A 475 -1.15 -5.75 -32.76
N VAL A 476 -2.09 -6.15 -33.64
CA VAL A 476 -1.99 -7.42 -34.38
C VAL A 476 -0.91 -7.39 -35.49
N THR A 477 -0.73 -6.26 -36.17
CA THR A 477 0.11 -6.21 -37.36
C THR A 477 1.54 -5.73 -37.11
N ARG A 478 1.77 -4.96 -36.03
CA ARG A 478 3.05 -4.27 -35.79
C ARG A 478 3.60 -4.46 -34.41
N ASP A 479 2.84 -4.02 -33.38
CA ASP A 479 3.39 -3.79 -32.04
C ASP A 479 3.58 -5.10 -31.29
N ARG A 480 2.65 -6.04 -31.43
CA ARG A 480 2.69 -7.38 -30.82
C ARG A 480 2.81 -7.35 -29.27
N ARG A 481 2.53 -6.20 -28.66
CA ARG A 481 2.62 -5.94 -27.24
C ARG A 481 1.33 -5.30 -26.75
N GLY A 482 0.77 -5.84 -25.67
CA GLY A 482 -0.46 -5.37 -25.09
C GLY A 482 -0.91 -6.21 -23.89
N TYR A 483 -1.99 -5.82 -23.26
CA TYR A 483 -2.58 -6.53 -22.11
C TYR A 483 -3.88 -7.24 -22.51
N CYS A 484 -4.56 -7.88 -21.57
CA CYS A 484 -5.68 -8.79 -21.82
C CYS A 484 -6.75 -8.19 -22.76
N GLN A 485 -7.09 -6.90 -22.66
CA GLN A 485 -8.07 -6.25 -23.54
C GLN A 485 -7.62 -6.27 -25.01
N HIS A 486 -6.35 -6.06 -25.32
CA HIS A 486 -5.82 -6.16 -26.69
C HIS A 486 -5.97 -7.57 -27.26
N PHE A 487 -5.60 -8.58 -26.48
CA PHE A 487 -5.68 -9.98 -26.89
C PHE A 487 -7.11 -10.44 -27.10
N ALA A 488 -7.97 -10.21 -26.11
CA ALA A 488 -9.36 -10.60 -26.17
C ALA A 488 -10.11 -9.83 -27.26
N GLY A 489 -9.94 -8.49 -27.31
CA GLY A 489 -10.59 -7.63 -28.29
C GLY A 489 -10.19 -7.98 -29.73
N ALA A 490 -8.90 -8.18 -29.98
CA ALA A 490 -8.40 -8.56 -31.31
C ALA A 490 -8.95 -9.92 -31.74
N MET A 491 -8.88 -10.95 -30.88
CA MET A 491 -9.37 -12.28 -31.22
C MET A 491 -10.88 -12.28 -31.47
N ALA A 492 -11.67 -11.59 -30.63
CA ALA A 492 -13.12 -11.50 -30.81
C ALA A 492 -13.47 -10.81 -32.13
N LEU A 493 -12.80 -9.70 -32.48
CA LEU A 493 -13.04 -8.99 -33.74
C LEU A 493 -12.60 -9.81 -34.97
N MET A 494 -11.46 -10.52 -34.89
CA MET A 494 -11.00 -11.46 -35.93
C MET A 494 -12.02 -12.57 -36.18
N LEU A 495 -12.61 -13.13 -35.10
CA LEU A 495 -13.65 -14.15 -35.21
C LEU A 495 -14.91 -13.59 -35.84
N ARG A 496 -15.34 -12.37 -35.53
CA ARG A 496 -16.48 -11.71 -36.16
C ARG A 496 -16.24 -11.50 -37.66
N TYR A 497 -15.07 -11.02 -38.08
CA TYR A 497 -14.71 -10.92 -39.49
C TYR A 497 -14.65 -12.30 -40.18
N LEU A 498 -14.43 -13.38 -39.46
CA LEU A 498 -14.56 -14.75 -39.98
C LEU A 498 -16.06 -15.23 -40.03
N GLY A 499 -17.01 -14.44 -39.56
CA GLY A 499 -18.42 -14.80 -39.49
C GLY A 499 -18.77 -15.71 -38.33
N ILE A 500 -17.97 -15.72 -37.32
CA ILE A 500 -18.13 -16.53 -36.08
C ILE A 500 -18.58 -15.59 -34.95
N PRO A 501 -19.76 -15.84 -34.34
CA PRO A 501 -20.24 -15.02 -33.23
C PRO A 501 -19.29 -15.07 -32.06
N ALA A 502 -18.81 -13.90 -31.68
CA ALA A 502 -17.86 -13.74 -30.58
C ALA A 502 -18.11 -12.45 -29.81
N ARG A 503 -17.74 -12.45 -28.52
CA ARG A 503 -17.79 -11.29 -27.64
C ARG A 503 -16.61 -11.28 -26.69
N VAL A 504 -16.31 -10.13 -26.11
CA VAL A 504 -15.34 -10.04 -25.03
C VAL A 504 -16.08 -10.21 -23.70
N ALA A 505 -15.60 -11.10 -22.85
CA ALA A 505 -16.07 -11.22 -21.48
C ALA A 505 -15.07 -10.53 -20.54
N ALA A 506 -15.58 -9.85 -19.54
CA ALA A 506 -14.81 -9.14 -18.54
C ALA A 506 -15.18 -9.61 -17.13
N GLY A 507 -14.17 -9.71 -16.26
CA GLY A 507 -14.32 -10.22 -14.91
C GLY A 507 -12.96 -10.58 -14.30
N PHE A 508 -12.84 -11.79 -13.76
CA PHE A 508 -11.66 -12.24 -13.04
C PHE A 508 -11.27 -13.66 -13.43
N THR A 509 -9.98 -13.95 -13.40
CA THR A 509 -9.49 -15.34 -13.40
C THR A 509 -9.93 -16.07 -12.12
N THR A 510 -9.74 -17.38 -12.06
CA THR A 510 -10.21 -18.19 -10.91
C THR A 510 -9.65 -17.78 -9.55
N GLY A 511 -8.50 -17.08 -9.51
CA GLY A 511 -7.80 -16.75 -8.27
C GLY A 511 -7.10 -17.95 -7.66
N LEU A 512 -6.85 -17.91 -6.36
CA LEU A 512 -6.20 -18.96 -5.58
C LEU A 512 -7.23 -19.77 -4.80
N PHE A 513 -7.09 -21.09 -4.83
CA PHE A 513 -7.94 -21.97 -4.01
C PHE A 513 -7.30 -22.16 -2.63
N ASP A 514 -8.02 -21.72 -1.60
CA ASP A 514 -7.64 -21.96 -0.20
C ASP A 514 -8.09 -23.38 0.18
N GLU A 515 -7.13 -24.27 0.39
CA GLU A 515 -7.38 -25.68 0.74
C GLU A 515 -8.00 -25.84 2.14
N ASP A 516 -7.67 -24.92 3.06
CA ASP A 516 -8.14 -24.99 4.45
C ASP A 516 -9.57 -24.46 4.59
N ALA A 517 -9.86 -23.36 3.90
CA ALA A 517 -11.20 -22.76 3.89
C ALA A 517 -12.12 -23.41 2.85
N GLY A 518 -11.57 -24.11 1.84
CA GLY A 518 -12.33 -24.74 0.77
C GLY A 518 -12.94 -23.77 -0.23
N VAL A 519 -12.42 -22.53 -0.32
CA VAL A 519 -12.95 -21.45 -1.16
C VAL A 519 -11.90 -20.90 -2.12
N TRP A 520 -12.36 -20.29 -3.21
CA TRP A 520 -11.53 -19.50 -4.09
C TRP A 520 -11.40 -18.09 -3.55
N THR A 521 -10.17 -17.59 -3.41
CA THR A 521 -9.85 -16.21 -3.06
C THR A 521 -9.47 -15.46 -4.33
N VAL A 522 -10.21 -14.41 -4.67
CA VAL A 522 -10.02 -13.62 -5.87
C VAL A 522 -9.57 -12.22 -5.49
N ALA A 523 -8.44 -11.80 -6.04
CA ALA A 523 -7.85 -10.50 -5.80
C ALA A 523 -8.09 -9.54 -6.98
N ASP A 524 -7.85 -8.25 -6.76
CA ASP A 524 -7.89 -7.20 -7.79
C ASP A 524 -6.93 -7.50 -8.95
N THR A 525 -5.78 -8.06 -8.68
CA THR A 525 -4.80 -8.51 -9.67
C THR A 525 -5.30 -9.66 -10.57
N ASN A 526 -6.40 -10.30 -10.21
CA ASN A 526 -7.06 -11.32 -11.04
C ASN A 526 -8.01 -10.72 -12.09
N ALA A 527 -8.22 -9.40 -12.14
CA ALA A 527 -9.02 -8.76 -13.16
C ALA A 527 -8.51 -9.11 -14.58
N HIS A 528 -9.44 -9.52 -15.46
CA HIS A 528 -9.08 -10.12 -16.72
C HIS A 528 -10.20 -10.01 -17.76
N THR A 529 -9.82 -10.03 -19.05
CA THR A 529 -10.75 -10.14 -20.17
C THR A 529 -10.36 -11.33 -21.04
N TRP A 530 -11.38 -12.01 -21.58
CA TRP A 530 -11.23 -13.16 -22.45
C TRP A 530 -12.30 -13.15 -23.55
N VAL A 531 -12.28 -14.12 -24.45
CA VAL A 531 -13.22 -14.24 -25.55
C VAL A 531 -14.27 -15.30 -25.23
N GLU A 532 -15.54 -15.01 -25.47
CA GLU A 532 -16.59 -16.02 -25.53
C GLU A 532 -17.04 -16.21 -26.98
N VAL A 533 -17.06 -17.45 -27.42
CA VAL A 533 -17.46 -17.86 -28.77
C VAL A 533 -18.72 -18.74 -28.71
N TRP A 534 -19.70 -18.46 -29.54
CA TRP A 534 -20.94 -19.21 -29.54
C TRP A 534 -20.87 -20.45 -30.41
N PHE A 535 -21.33 -21.60 -29.88
CA PHE A 535 -21.38 -22.89 -30.59
C PHE A 535 -22.78 -23.52 -30.49
N ASP A 536 -23.25 -24.05 -31.64
CA ASP A 536 -24.52 -24.78 -31.74
C ASP A 536 -24.54 -25.95 -30.74
N GLY A 537 -25.60 -26.02 -29.91
CA GLY A 537 -25.78 -27.02 -28.84
C GLY A 537 -25.05 -26.77 -27.55
N TYR A 538 -24.13 -25.81 -27.48
CA TYR A 538 -23.32 -25.51 -26.26
C TYR A 538 -23.52 -24.07 -25.78
N GLY A 539 -23.90 -23.12 -26.63
CA GLY A 539 -23.95 -21.70 -26.30
C GLY A 539 -22.54 -21.07 -26.23
N TRP A 540 -22.36 -20.13 -25.33
CA TRP A 540 -21.11 -19.39 -25.17
C TRP A 540 -20.05 -20.20 -24.46
N LEU A 541 -18.87 -20.34 -25.06
CA LEU A 541 -17.70 -21.01 -24.50
C LEU A 541 -16.50 -20.07 -24.41
N PRO A 542 -15.78 -20.04 -23.28
CA PRO A 542 -14.61 -19.17 -23.08
C PRO A 542 -13.35 -19.69 -23.79
N PHE A 543 -12.56 -18.75 -24.36
CA PHE A 543 -11.23 -18.92 -24.91
C PHE A 543 -10.36 -17.76 -24.42
N ASP A 544 -9.15 -18.03 -23.98
CA ASP A 544 -8.25 -17.00 -23.45
C ASP A 544 -6.98 -16.88 -24.32
N PRO A 545 -6.88 -15.84 -25.17
CA PRO A 545 -5.72 -15.63 -26.04
C PRO A 545 -4.51 -15.02 -25.33
N THR A 546 -4.63 -14.60 -24.06
CA THR A 546 -3.59 -13.81 -23.38
C THR A 546 -2.41 -14.67 -22.95
N PRO A 547 -1.17 -14.43 -23.46
CA PRO A 547 0.00 -15.19 -23.05
C PRO A 547 0.42 -14.85 -21.61
N GLY A 548 0.78 -15.85 -20.83
CA GLY A 548 1.31 -15.69 -19.47
C GLY A 548 0.30 -15.35 -18.40
N ARG A 549 -0.96 -15.06 -18.74
CA ARG A 549 -2.03 -14.77 -17.78
C ARG A 549 -3.21 -15.72 -17.95
N GLY A 550 -3.84 -16.07 -16.82
CA GLY A 550 -5.01 -16.89 -16.76
C GLY A 550 -4.84 -18.30 -17.36
N ARG A 551 -5.62 -19.26 -16.93
CA ARG A 551 -5.69 -20.63 -17.49
C ARG A 551 -7.08 -21.17 -17.30
N LEU A 552 -7.78 -21.37 -18.41
CA LEU A 552 -9.06 -22.07 -18.39
C LEU A 552 -8.85 -23.57 -18.09
N ARG A 553 -9.81 -24.20 -17.44
CA ARG A 553 -9.72 -25.61 -17.06
C ARG A 553 -10.63 -26.48 -17.94
N ALA A 554 -10.54 -26.31 -19.26
CA ALA A 554 -11.33 -27.06 -20.22
C ALA A 554 -10.44 -27.76 -21.25
N GLU A 555 -10.81 -28.94 -21.72
CA GLU A 555 -10.03 -29.73 -22.68
C GLU A 555 -10.00 -29.13 -24.09
N TYR A 556 -10.94 -28.25 -24.42
CA TYR A 556 -11.11 -27.69 -25.77
C TYR A 556 -10.33 -26.40 -26.04
N THR A 557 -9.76 -25.74 -25.06
CA THR A 557 -9.08 -24.44 -25.19
C THR A 557 -7.57 -24.58 -25.03
N ALA A 558 -6.82 -23.91 -25.91
CA ALA A 558 -5.36 -23.91 -25.89
C ALA A 558 -4.75 -23.23 -24.64
N SER A 559 -5.54 -22.46 -23.90
CA SER A 559 -5.14 -21.86 -22.61
C SER A 559 -5.07 -22.85 -21.47
N SER A 560 -5.71 -24.03 -21.62
CA SER A 560 -5.80 -25.05 -20.58
C SER A 560 -4.56 -25.94 -20.51
N LEU A 561 -4.18 -26.31 -19.28
CA LEU A 561 -3.20 -27.38 -19.04
C LEU A 561 -3.73 -28.77 -19.45
N PHE A 562 -5.07 -28.91 -19.53
CA PHE A 562 -5.74 -30.16 -19.88
C PHE A 562 -6.12 -30.21 -21.37
N PHE A 563 -5.61 -29.29 -22.19
CA PHE A 563 -5.92 -29.20 -23.60
C PHE A 563 -5.56 -30.52 -24.31
N ASP A 564 -6.56 -31.17 -24.90
CA ASP A 564 -6.39 -32.38 -25.68
C ASP A 564 -5.99 -32.03 -27.12
N ALA A 565 -4.70 -31.72 -27.28
CA ALA A 565 -4.12 -31.36 -28.58
C ALA A 565 -4.21 -32.49 -29.61
N GLU A 566 -4.24 -33.77 -29.18
CA GLU A 566 -4.32 -34.92 -30.09
C GLU A 566 -5.72 -35.01 -30.70
N SER A 567 -6.77 -34.95 -29.88
CA SER A 567 -8.16 -34.93 -30.36
C SER A 567 -8.47 -33.65 -31.17
N ALA A 568 -7.92 -32.51 -30.76
CA ALA A 568 -8.04 -31.26 -31.52
C ALA A 568 -7.36 -31.37 -32.90
N THR A 569 -6.16 -31.95 -32.99
CA THR A 569 -5.41 -32.13 -34.25
C THR A 569 -6.09 -33.13 -35.16
N ALA A 570 -6.64 -34.22 -34.63
CA ALA A 570 -7.38 -35.19 -35.40
C ALA A 570 -8.67 -34.61 -36.06
N ALA A 571 -9.21 -33.56 -35.47
CA ALA A 571 -10.38 -32.85 -35.97
C ALA A 571 -10.07 -31.84 -37.09
N PHE A 572 -8.80 -31.51 -37.37
CA PHE A 572 -8.40 -30.48 -38.31
C PHE A 572 -7.52 -31.01 -39.46
N PRO A 573 -7.71 -30.53 -40.73
CA PRO A 573 -6.80 -30.88 -41.82
C PRO A 573 -5.40 -30.29 -41.58
N ALA A 574 -4.42 -31.08 -41.82
CA ALA A 574 -3.05 -31.07 -41.38
C ALA A 574 -2.16 -29.83 -41.63
N ALA A 575 -2.53 -28.85 -42.45
CA ALA A 575 -1.53 -27.86 -42.90
C ALA A 575 -1.50 -26.51 -42.16
N ALA A 576 -2.59 -26.01 -41.64
CA ALA A 576 -2.66 -24.64 -41.09
C ALA A 576 -2.62 -24.59 -39.57
N VAL A 577 -3.12 -25.65 -38.95
CA VAL A 577 -3.15 -25.76 -37.47
C VAL A 577 -1.87 -26.38 -36.93
N ALA A 578 -1.16 -27.13 -37.76
CA ALA A 578 0.11 -27.81 -37.41
C ALA A 578 1.19 -26.84 -36.90
N LEU A 579 1.28 -25.62 -37.46
CA LEU A 579 2.27 -24.65 -36.96
C LEU A 579 2.01 -24.18 -35.54
N GLY A 580 0.76 -23.85 -35.21
CA GLY A 580 0.38 -23.43 -33.85
C GLY A 580 0.38 -24.59 -32.85
N LEU A 581 -0.09 -25.77 -33.26
CA LEU A 581 -0.16 -26.95 -32.41
C LEU A 581 1.17 -27.70 -32.29
N ASP A 582 2.07 -27.67 -33.31
CA ASP A 582 3.43 -28.15 -33.19
C ASP A 582 4.26 -27.31 -32.20
N ILE A 583 4.05 -26.01 -32.17
CA ILE A 583 4.65 -25.14 -31.15
C ILE A 583 4.14 -25.51 -29.74
N LEU A 584 2.83 -25.76 -29.62
CA LEU A 584 2.23 -26.20 -28.36
C LEU A 584 2.72 -27.59 -27.93
N ARG A 585 2.77 -28.55 -28.87
CA ARG A 585 3.25 -29.91 -28.66
C ARG A 585 4.72 -29.95 -28.27
N ASN A 586 5.57 -29.13 -28.91
CA ASN A 586 6.99 -29.02 -28.58
C ASN A 586 7.21 -28.33 -27.21
N ARG A 587 6.35 -27.40 -26.80
CA ARG A 587 6.41 -26.79 -25.47
C ARG A 587 5.88 -27.67 -24.35
N LEU A 588 4.87 -28.50 -24.61
CA LEU A 588 4.30 -29.42 -23.63
C LEU A 588 5.10 -30.73 -23.51
N GLY A 589 5.84 -31.14 -24.56
CA GLY A 589 6.67 -32.36 -24.59
C GLY A 589 8.16 -32.15 -24.46
N GLY A 590 8.65 -30.91 -24.44
CA GLY A 590 10.06 -30.56 -24.39
C GLY A 590 10.64 -30.50 -22.98
N ALA A 591 11.89 -30.90 -22.82
CA ALA A 591 12.67 -30.83 -21.59
C ALA A 591 12.69 -29.40 -20.98
N PRO A 592 12.94 -29.24 -19.66
CA PRO A 592 12.79 -27.98 -18.94
C PRO A 592 13.67 -26.89 -19.55
N GLN A 593 13.05 -25.80 -19.93
CA GLN A 593 13.70 -24.55 -20.36
C GLN A 593 14.55 -23.97 -19.23
N SER A 594 15.58 -23.20 -19.60
CA SER A 594 16.56 -22.65 -18.66
C SER A 594 15.93 -21.83 -17.51
N PRO A 595 16.62 -21.68 -16.37
CA PRO A 595 16.11 -20.93 -15.21
C PRO A 595 15.69 -19.48 -15.53
N ASP A 596 16.34 -18.85 -16.52
CA ASP A 596 16.07 -17.47 -16.94
C ASP A 596 14.72 -17.28 -17.67
N ASP A 597 14.23 -18.30 -18.38
CA ASP A 597 12.92 -18.25 -19.04
C ASP A 597 11.76 -18.44 -18.06
N ARG A 598 12.02 -19.06 -16.89
CA ARG A 598 11.00 -19.25 -15.85
C ARG A 598 10.66 -17.95 -15.12
N ASP A 599 11.62 -17.04 -14.95
CA ASP A 599 11.41 -15.78 -14.26
C ASP A 599 10.69 -14.73 -15.14
N ARG A 600 10.85 -14.81 -16.46
CA ARG A 600 10.10 -13.95 -17.40
C ARG A 600 8.66 -14.37 -17.63
N GLN A 601 8.28 -15.58 -17.26
CA GLN A 601 6.91 -16.11 -17.35
C GLN A 601 6.14 -16.03 -16.02
N ARG A 602 6.76 -15.54 -14.95
CA ARG A 602 6.11 -15.29 -13.66
C ARG A 602 5.41 -13.93 -13.65
N GLY A 603 4.29 -13.84 -14.36
CA GLY A 603 3.28 -12.84 -14.03
C GLY A 603 2.58 -13.21 -12.69
N PRO A 604 1.88 -12.28 -12.05
CA PRO A 604 1.29 -12.46 -10.72
C PRO A 604 0.34 -13.66 -10.56
N ASP A 605 -0.09 -14.27 -11.65
CA ASP A 605 -0.99 -15.44 -11.65
C ASP A 605 -0.29 -16.82 -11.62
N THR A 606 1.03 -16.89 -11.55
CA THR A 606 1.73 -18.19 -11.51
C THR A 606 1.86 -18.76 -10.09
N GLY A 607 0.87 -18.58 -9.24
CA GLY A 607 0.77 -19.22 -7.93
C GLY A 607 0.51 -20.72 -7.98
N LEU A 608 1.33 -21.49 -8.70
CA LEU A 608 1.39 -22.95 -8.62
C LEU A 608 2.83 -23.36 -8.41
N VAL A 609 3.31 -23.25 -7.18
CA VAL A 609 4.40 -24.07 -6.67
C VAL A 609 3.76 -25.12 -5.77
N PRO A 610 3.78 -26.41 -6.11
CA PRO A 610 3.43 -27.45 -5.16
C PRO A 610 4.56 -27.54 -4.14
N GLY A 611 4.24 -27.27 -2.88
CA GLY A 611 5.04 -27.65 -1.73
C GLY A 611 6.25 -26.76 -1.45
N SER A 612 6.02 -25.73 -0.67
CA SER A 612 6.99 -25.32 0.34
C SER A 612 6.21 -24.96 1.61
N ASP A 613 6.67 -25.48 2.73
CA ASP A 613 6.12 -25.41 4.08
C ASP A 613 6.00 -23.99 4.68
N ALA A 614 5.70 -22.97 3.87
CA ALA A 614 5.53 -21.60 4.31
C ALA A 614 4.07 -21.22 4.68
N ALA A 615 3.09 -22.04 4.29
CA ALA A 615 1.68 -21.77 4.58
C ALA A 615 1.24 -22.15 6.00
N ALA A 616 2.00 -22.98 6.71
CA ALA A 616 1.67 -23.39 8.08
C ALA A 616 1.96 -22.35 9.16
N THR A 617 2.62 -21.22 8.80
CA THR A 617 3.03 -20.20 9.79
C THR A 617 2.12 -18.97 9.87
N THR A 618 1.15 -18.82 8.95
CA THR A 618 0.34 -17.59 8.88
C THR A 618 -0.97 -17.68 9.67
N GLN A 619 -1.56 -18.86 9.83
CA GLN A 619 -2.81 -19.00 10.60
C GLN A 619 -2.62 -19.00 12.12
N VAL A 620 -1.43 -19.35 12.64
CA VAL A 620 -1.14 -19.26 14.08
C VAL A 620 -0.84 -17.81 14.51
N ALA A 621 -0.73 -16.86 13.56
CA ALA A 621 -0.38 -15.47 13.84
C ALA A 621 -1.60 -14.56 14.15
N GLU A 622 -2.82 -14.89 13.74
CA GLU A 622 -3.98 -14.03 13.96
C GLU A 622 -4.51 -14.09 15.40
N GLU A 623 -4.58 -15.24 16.02
CA GLU A 623 -4.97 -15.32 17.45
C GLU A 623 -3.86 -14.86 18.42
N ARG A 624 -2.59 -14.85 17.97
CA ARG A 624 -1.46 -14.36 18.78
C ARG A 624 -1.24 -12.85 18.70
N ASN A 625 -1.80 -12.15 17.72
CA ASN A 625 -1.56 -10.72 17.54
C ASN A 625 -2.22 -9.87 18.63
N ASP A 626 -3.40 -10.23 19.12
CA ASP A 626 -4.07 -9.49 20.21
C ASP A 626 -3.33 -9.62 21.53
N VAL A 627 -2.76 -10.77 21.84
CA VAL A 627 -1.96 -10.98 23.06
C VAL A 627 -0.59 -10.31 22.94
N ARG A 628 0.00 -10.27 21.74
CA ARG A 628 1.27 -9.56 21.48
C ARG A 628 1.10 -8.04 21.51
N LEU A 629 0.02 -7.50 20.94
CA LEU A 629 -0.30 -6.07 21.02
C LEU A 629 -0.55 -5.62 22.45
N LEU A 630 -1.28 -6.40 23.22
CA LEU A 630 -1.48 -6.15 24.64
C LEU A 630 -0.14 -6.23 25.42
N GLY A 631 0.71 -7.18 25.10
CA GLY A 631 2.05 -7.32 25.64
C GLY A 631 2.97 -6.12 25.29
N ILE A 632 2.93 -5.64 24.05
CA ILE A 632 3.68 -4.47 23.58
C ILE A 632 3.16 -3.19 24.26
N LEU A 633 1.84 -3.02 24.39
CA LEU A 633 1.23 -1.88 25.06
C LEU A 633 1.58 -1.87 26.56
N ILE A 634 1.51 -3.01 27.23
CA ILE A 634 1.90 -3.16 28.64
C ILE A 634 3.41 -2.95 28.78
N GLY A 635 4.22 -3.51 27.89
CA GLY A 635 5.69 -3.33 27.88
C GLY A 635 6.08 -1.88 27.62
N SER A 636 5.43 -1.19 26.68
CA SER A 636 5.66 0.23 26.40
C SER A 636 5.23 1.12 27.55
N ALA A 637 4.08 0.85 28.16
CA ALA A 637 3.65 1.56 29.37
C ALA A 637 4.59 1.32 30.56
N ALA A 638 5.07 0.10 30.75
CA ALA A 638 6.05 -0.23 31.76
C ALA A 638 7.41 0.44 31.50
N ALA A 639 7.87 0.48 30.23
CA ALA A 639 9.09 1.16 29.82
C ALA A 639 8.99 2.69 30.02
N LEU A 640 7.86 3.31 29.69
CA LEU A 640 7.61 4.72 29.95
C LEU A 640 7.57 5.04 31.45
N LEU A 641 6.95 4.19 32.26
CA LEU A 641 6.97 4.31 33.71
C LEU A 641 8.38 4.13 34.28
N ALA A 642 9.14 3.18 33.75
CA ALA A 642 10.54 2.97 34.16
C ALA A 642 11.43 4.15 33.75
N ALA A 643 11.30 4.67 32.54
CA ALA A 643 12.00 5.87 32.07
C ALA A 643 11.66 7.10 32.94
N PHE A 644 10.38 7.29 33.25
CA PHE A 644 9.93 8.33 34.15
C PHE A 644 10.52 8.19 35.57
N TRP A 645 10.61 6.98 36.09
CA TRP A 645 11.22 6.67 37.35
C TRP A 645 12.75 6.89 37.37
N LEU A 646 13.40 6.48 36.28
CA LEU A 646 14.84 6.71 36.10
C LEU A 646 15.13 8.21 35.97
N LEU A 647 14.29 8.99 35.35
CA LEU A 647 14.40 10.45 35.26
C LEU A 647 14.29 11.11 36.65
N LYS A 648 13.30 10.71 37.46
CA LYS A 648 13.15 11.20 38.85
C LYS A 648 14.33 10.79 39.72
N TRP A 649 14.79 9.55 39.61
CA TRP A 649 15.92 9.01 40.36
C TRP A 649 17.23 9.68 39.94
N GLY A 650 17.47 9.81 38.65
CA GLY A 650 18.64 10.47 38.07
C GLY A 650 18.73 11.94 38.51
N ARG A 651 17.62 12.69 38.43
CA ARG A 651 17.55 14.09 38.89
C ARG A 651 17.90 14.22 40.38
N ARG A 652 17.48 13.28 41.22
CA ARG A 652 17.85 13.26 42.66
C ARG A 652 19.32 12.92 42.84
N ARG A 653 19.87 11.94 42.12
CA ARG A 653 21.27 11.54 42.21
C ARG A 653 22.23 12.63 41.77
N VAL A 654 21.92 13.33 40.66
CA VAL A 654 22.76 14.39 40.12
C VAL A 654 22.94 15.56 41.10
N ARG A 655 21.95 15.87 41.94
CA ARG A 655 22.04 16.93 42.94
C ARG A 655 23.08 16.62 44.05
N TYR A 656 23.39 15.36 44.28
CA TYR A 656 24.36 14.92 45.30
C TYR A 656 25.76 14.63 44.75
N LEU A 657 26.05 15.01 43.51
CA LEU A 657 27.39 14.83 42.90
C LEU A 657 28.41 15.92 43.31
N SER A 658 28.01 16.88 44.11
CA SER A 658 28.89 17.95 44.61
C SER A 658 29.37 17.63 46.04
N ASP A 659 30.63 17.91 46.30
CA ASP A 659 31.23 17.78 47.63
C ASP A 659 31.09 19.07 48.49
N ASP A 660 30.52 20.14 47.90
CA ASP A 660 30.26 21.40 48.60
C ASP A 660 29.11 21.25 49.61
N PRO A 661 29.33 21.45 50.92
CA PRO A 661 28.33 21.31 51.98
C PRO A 661 27.05 22.15 51.74
N ARG A 662 27.19 23.38 51.17
CA ARG A 662 26.07 24.26 50.88
C ARG A 662 25.23 23.74 49.73
N ARG A 663 25.84 23.13 48.72
CA ARG A 663 25.14 22.48 47.62
C ARG A 663 24.44 21.19 48.08
N ILE A 664 25.06 20.43 48.98
CA ILE A 664 24.45 19.23 49.58
C ILE A 664 23.20 19.66 50.39
N ALA A 665 23.28 20.70 51.21
CA ALA A 665 22.13 21.24 51.93
C ALA A 665 21.01 21.71 50.98
N GLY A 666 21.37 22.36 49.89
CA GLY A 666 20.40 22.74 48.82
C GLY A 666 19.76 21.52 48.16
N ALA A 667 20.51 20.45 47.92
CA ALA A 667 20.00 19.19 47.38
C ALA A 667 19.04 18.48 48.36
N VAL A 668 19.36 18.41 49.63
CA VAL A 668 18.50 17.84 50.70
C VAL A 668 17.19 18.60 50.80
N ARG A 669 17.24 19.92 50.79
CA ARG A 669 16.05 20.77 50.76
C ARG A 669 15.19 20.52 49.53
N ALA A 670 15.79 20.57 48.35
CA ALA A 670 15.09 20.35 47.09
C ALA A 670 14.43 18.95 46.97
N GLU A 671 15.06 17.92 47.56
CA GLU A 671 14.49 16.58 47.61
C GLU A 671 13.24 16.50 48.50
N LEU A 672 13.26 17.20 49.65
CA LEU A 672 12.10 17.32 50.50
C LEU A 672 10.98 18.10 49.85
N GLU A 673 11.29 19.23 49.22
CA GLU A 673 10.32 20.06 48.49
C GLU A 673 9.68 19.29 47.32
N ASP A 674 10.48 18.53 46.54
CA ASP A 674 9.99 17.65 45.48
C ASP A 674 9.00 16.59 46.02
N TYR A 675 9.34 15.98 47.16
CA TYR A 675 8.48 14.97 47.81
C TYR A 675 7.15 15.58 48.28
N LEU A 676 7.21 16.77 48.90
CA LEU A 676 6.01 17.49 49.37
C LEU A 676 5.12 17.97 48.19
N ALA A 677 5.74 18.44 47.12
CA ALA A 677 5.02 18.80 45.87
C ALA A 677 4.29 17.59 45.26
N ASP A 678 4.93 16.40 45.24
CA ASP A 678 4.32 15.17 44.79
C ASP A 678 3.11 14.74 45.67
N GLN A 679 3.10 15.12 46.94
CA GLN A 679 2.00 14.89 47.88
C GLN A 679 0.99 16.03 47.91
N ARG A 680 1.09 17.04 47.02
CA ARG A 680 0.26 18.26 46.93
C ARG A 680 0.32 19.16 48.19
N VAL A 681 1.45 19.12 48.89
CA VAL A 681 1.71 20.05 49.98
C VAL A 681 2.44 21.25 49.41
N GLY A 682 1.75 22.38 49.26
CA GLY A 682 2.33 23.63 48.74
C GLY A 682 3.17 24.32 49.84
N LEU A 683 4.38 24.75 49.46
CA LEU A 683 5.26 25.56 50.27
C LEU A 683 5.63 26.85 49.51
N PRO A 684 5.75 28.00 50.23
CA PRO A 684 6.30 29.20 49.64
C PRO A 684 7.76 28.95 49.20
N ARG A 685 8.17 29.47 48.05
CA ARG A 685 9.57 29.35 47.57
C ARG A 685 10.60 29.99 48.49
N SER A 686 10.17 30.94 49.33
CA SER A 686 10.99 31.66 50.28
C SER A 686 11.02 31.02 51.68
N ALA A 687 10.33 29.88 51.88
CA ALA A 687 10.25 29.24 53.19
C ALA A 687 11.63 28.97 53.83
N THR A 688 11.82 29.36 55.04
CA THR A 688 12.98 29.07 55.87
C THR A 688 13.03 27.58 56.25
N PRO A 689 14.18 27.02 56.70
CA PRO A 689 14.19 25.66 57.21
C PRO A 689 13.23 25.40 58.37
N ALA A 690 13.00 26.40 59.24
CA ALA A 690 12.05 26.30 60.33
C ALA A 690 10.61 26.25 59.85
N GLU A 691 10.22 27.12 58.92
CA GLU A 691 8.89 27.10 58.28
C GLU A 691 8.65 25.80 57.50
N LEU A 692 9.70 25.19 56.96
CA LEU A 692 9.58 23.92 56.29
C LEU A 692 9.34 22.77 57.30
N SER A 693 9.96 22.80 58.48
CA SER A 693 9.66 21.86 59.56
C SER A 693 8.23 22.02 60.08
N GLU A 694 7.82 23.24 60.34
CA GLU A 694 6.46 23.56 60.79
C GLU A 694 5.37 23.07 59.78
N ALA A 695 5.62 23.27 58.48
CA ALA A 695 4.68 22.80 57.44
C ALA A 695 4.64 21.26 57.35
N VAL A 696 5.77 20.58 57.59
CA VAL A 696 5.79 19.13 57.64
C VAL A 696 5.09 18.62 58.89
N HIS A 697 5.28 19.30 60.03
CA HIS A 697 4.65 18.94 61.28
C HIS A 697 3.13 19.16 61.25
N SER A 698 2.69 20.33 60.82
CA SER A 698 1.22 20.71 60.81
C SER A 698 0.42 19.86 59.86
N ARG A 699 0.93 19.54 58.66
CA ARG A 699 0.18 18.85 57.62
C ARG A 699 0.37 17.33 57.59
N LEU A 700 1.51 16.82 58.04
CA LEU A 700 1.85 15.38 57.99
C LEU A 700 2.11 14.77 59.38
N ARG A 701 2.07 15.60 60.44
CA ARG A 701 2.37 15.22 61.83
C ARG A 701 3.71 14.48 61.99
N VAL A 702 4.74 14.89 61.20
CA VAL A 702 6.10 14.34 61.24
C VAL A 702 7.03 15.40 61.75
N ASP A 703 7.80 15.06 62.78
CA ASP A 703 8.85 15.93 63.33
C ASP A 703 10.03 16.03 62.33
N ALA A 704 10.42 17.25 61.97
CA ALA A 704 11.53 17.55 61.10
C ALA A 704 12.49 18.62 61.66
N ASP A 705 12.40 18.93 62.95
CA ASP A 705 13.20 19.98 63.58
C ASP A 705 14.70 19.74 63.52
N ARG A 706 15.15 18.48 63.73
CA ARG A 706 16.54 18.11 63.56
C ARG A 706 17.04 18.29 62.14
N LEU A 707 16.19 18.02 61.15
CA LEU A 707 16.50 18.24 59.72
C LEU A 707 16.61 19.75 59.45
N ALA A 708 15.69 20.56 60.01
CA ALA A 708 15.68 22.02 59.82
C ALA A 708 16.94 22.65 60.46
N ALA A 709 17.30 22.26 61.69
CA ALA A 709 18.52 22.72 62.35
C ALA A 709 19.77 22.37 61.55
N ALA A 710 19.87 21.12 61.08
CA ALA A 710 21.02 20.66 60.30
C ALA A 710 21.12 21.39 58.94
N LEU A 711 19.97 21.70 58.26
CA LEU A 711 19.94 22.49 57.06
C LEU A 711 20.38 23.95 57.28
N GLY A 712 19.96 24.54 58.41
CA GLY A 712 20.37 25.90 58.81
C GLY A 712 21.90 25.97 59.03
N GLN A 713 22.46 25.03 59.83
CA GLN A 713 23.88 24.98 60.08
C GLN A 713 24.71 24.69 58.81
N ALA A 714 24.26 23.76 57.95
CA ALA A 714 24.97 23.44 56.72
C ALA A 714 24.97 24.61 55.70
N ARG A 715 24.01 25.52 55.77
CA ARG A 715 23.89 26.64 54.83
C ARG A 715 24.50 27.92 55.32
N PHE A 716 24.39 28.20 56.62
CA PHE A 716 24.76 29.49 57.25
C PHE A 716 25.83 29.37 58.32
N GLY A 717 26.19 28.15 58.73
CA GLY A 717 27.22 27.91 59.77
C GLY A 717 28.64 28.08 59.24
N PRO A 718 29.64 28.03 60.19
CA PRO A 718 31.05 28.06 59.87
C PRO A 718 31.45 26.90 58.92
N ALA A 719 32.50 27.10 58.16
CA ALA A 719 32.90 26.15 57.10
C ALA A 719 33.30 24.75 57.64
N ASP A 720 33.89 24.71 58.80
CA ASP A 720 34.34 23.49 59.53
C ASP A 720 33.15 22.66 60.05
N GLU A 721 32.07 23.30 60.46
CA GLU A 721 30.83 22.63 60.91
C GLU A 721 29.88 22.28 59.76
N ALA A 722 29.91 23.04 58.65
CA ALA A 722 28.98 22.91 57.54
C ALA A 722 29.02 21.51 56.91
N GLU A 723 30.19 20.88 56.82
CA GLU A 723 30.32 19.53 56.24
C GLU A 723 29.64 18.46 57.09
N ARG A 724 29.86 18.57 58.43
CA ARG A 724 29.23 17.65 59.40
C ARG A 724 27.73 17.84 59.43
N ALA A 725 27.25 19.07 59.39
CA ALA A 725 25.85 19.43 59.33
C ALA A 725 25.16 18.94 58.04
N ALA A 726 25.82 19.01 56.88
CA ALA A 726 25.30 18.52 55.62
C ALA A 726 25.15 16.98 55.63
N ARG A 727 26.10 16.25 56.24
CA ARG A 727 26.00 14.80 56.43
C ARG A 727 24.82 14.41 57.33
N ILE A 728 24.63 15.15 58.44
CA ILE A 728 23.51 15.00 59.34
C ILE A 728 22.17 15.26 58.61
N ALA A 729 22.05 16.38 57.89
CA ALA A 729 20.86 16.75 57.14
C ALA A 729 20.47 15.63 56.17
N ARG A 730 21.42 15.03 55.45
CA ARG A 730 21.15 13.91 54.54
C ARG A 730 20.68 12.64 55.26
N ARG A 731 21.14 12.37 56.48
CA ARG A 731 20.69 11.24 57.28
C ARG A 731 19.27 11.48 57.80
N GLU A 732 19.01 12.66 58.37
CA GLU A 732 17.72 13.06 58.90
C GLU A 732 16.64 13.10 57.82
N LEU A 733 16.95 13.59 56.59
CA LEU A 733 16.02 13.55 55.46
C LEU A 733 15.53 12.12 55.21
N ARG A 734 16.43 11.12 55.22
CA ARG A 734 16.00 9.73 54.98
C ARG A 734 15.07 9.23 56.08
N GLY A 735 15.27 9.67 57.33
CA GLY A 735 14.40 9.37 58.46
C GLY A 735 12.99 9.98 58.25
N VAL A 736 12.95 11.28 57.98
CA VAL A 736 11.73 12.05 57.74
C VAL A 736 10.93 11.45 56.59
N LEU A 737 11.58 11.17 55.46
CA LEU A 737 10.90 10.58 54.26
C LEU A 737 10.37 9.15 54.53
N ARG A 738 11.11 8.32 55.35
CA ARG A 738 10.59 7.00 55.75
C ARG A 738 9.34 7.11 56.63
N THR A 739 9.34 8.04 57.58
CA THR A 739 8.21 8.27 58.48
C THR A 739 7.02 8.79 57.72
N MET A 740 7.21 9.74 56.80
CA MET A 740 6.17 10.22 55.91
C MET A 740 5.56 9.08 55.08
N ARG A 741 6.39 8.24 54.46
CA ARG A 741 5.92 7.08 53.68
C ARG A 741 5.11 6.09 54.51
N ARG A 742 5.49 5.84 55.79
CA ARG A 742 4.72 4.94 56.66
C ARG A 742 3.36 5.50 57.04
N ARG A 743 3.21 6.82 57.20
CA ARG A 743 1.94 7.49 57.56
C ARG A 743 1.02 7.71 56.39
N LEU A 744 1.50 7.70 55.15
CA LEU A 744 0.66 7.87 53.95
C LEU A 744 0.00 6.54 53.56
N GLY A 745 -1.34 6.58 53.33
CA GLY A 745 -2.09 5.45 52.81
C GLY A 745 -1.65 5.05 51.41
N ALA A 746 -1.90 3.79 51.00
CA ALA A 746 -1.44 3.21 49.75
C ALA A 746 -1.83 4.05 48.50
N ARG A 747 -3.03 4.58 48.44
CA ARG A 747 -3.50 5.45 47.33
C ARG A 747 -2.71 6.76 47.21
N ARG A 748 -2.29 7.38 48.32
CA ARG A 748 -1.47 8.59 48.30
C ARG A 748 -0.03 8.27 47.91
N ARG A 749 0.52 7.11 48.30
CA ARG A 749 1.86 6.65 47.88
C ARG A 749 1.91 6.43 46.37
N LEU A 750 0.93 5.71 45.80
CA LEU A 750 0.83 5.46 44.35
C LEU A 750 0.70 6.79 43.58
N ARG A 751 -0.15 7.69 44.02
CA ARG A 751 -0.32 9.01 43.40
C ARG A 751 0.98 9.83 43.42
N GLY A 752 1.76 9.78 44.49
CA GLY A 752 3.07 10.45 44.59
C GLY A 752 4.12 9.86 43.65
N LEU A 753 4.04 8.55 43.39
CA LEU A 753 4.94 7.86 42.43
C LEU A 753 4.73 8.34 40.98
N VAL A 754 3.50 8.63 40.57
CA VAL A 754 3.14 9.02 39.20
C VAL A 754 3.02 10.54 39.04
N SER A 755 3.23 11.32 40.12
CA SER A 755 3.07 12.78 40.09
C SER A 755 4.15 13.46 39.26
N LEU A 756 3.76 14.35 38.33
CA LEU A 756 4.66 15.16 37.49
C LEU A 756 5.09 16.47 38.18
N ARG A 757 4.55 16.79 39.35
CA ARG A 757 4.74 18.08 40.02
C ARG A 757 6.20 18.34 40.48
N SER A 758 6.89 17.30 40.89
CA SER A 758 8.33 17.38 41.22
C SER A 758 9.21 17.67 40.01
N LEU A 759 8.71 17.46 38.80
CA LEU A 759 9.38 17.80 37.55
C LEU A 759 9.14 19.22 37.07
N GLY A 760 8.31 20.00 37.80
CA GLY A 760 8.00 21.39 37.48
C GLY A 760 6.86 21.54 36.46
N LEU A 761 6.23 20.44 36.09
CA LEU A 761 5.04 20.46 35.20
C LEU A 761 3.80 20.64 36.08
N ARG A 762 3.22 21.84 36.08
CA ARG A 762 1.92 22.12 36.68
C ARG A 762 0.85 21.60 35.72
N SER A 763 0.00 20.67 36.13
CA SER A 763 -1.28 20.48 35.45
C SER A 763 -2.08 21.78 35.55
N ALA A 764 -2.43 22.34 34.40
CA ALA A 764 -3.41 23.39 34.31
C ALA A 764 -4.73 22.96 34.98
#